data_c036a36879e2227c393bf184880eda19
#
_entry.id   c036a36879e2227c393bf184880eda19
#
_cell.length_a   1.000
_cell.length_b   1.000
_cell.length_c   1.000
_cell.angle_alpha   90.00
_cell.angle_beta   90.00
_cell.angle_gamma   90.00
#
_symmetry.space_group_name_H-M   'P 1'
#
loop_
_entity.id
_entity.type
_entity.pdbx_description
1 polymer ?
#
loop_
_entity_poly.entity_id
_entity_poly.type
_entity_poly.pdbx_seq_one_letter_code
_entity_poly.pdbx_strand_id
1 'polypeptide(L)'
;LLASSMICGAAFAALGAGQAVAQTAPADTQVEEIVVTGSLFRRTDTETPSPVTVMTAETLQAAGITTATDAIRSISADGAGSIGTGFQSGFSAGGSAVSLRGLGVSSTLVLVDGLRSTNFPLNDDGRNAYVDLNSIPFSLIDRIEVLKDGASSSYGADAIGGVVNLKLKKQFVGVKGSAQIGESDRGDAEHKRADITLGYGDYAESGWNVYVNAEYQKDGRVSNHSRGFPYNTQDLSSIGGVDNNTADSALTTATPNAVVTRVTQTDLNNPLAGGAGAPLTNQYQSLNLNCANGTYTVTTGAAQGTGCKWDLVDYYRQIQPLQKRYAFNGRLSFRLSENIEGYATGSYSKSYVSIKGQPTAVRQTQPFGGAPSLASSNPGIVLPVYVCNSGVNCATAVDRRLNPNNPYAAAYAGDPSNGAARLYYLFGDIPLGSERDNEVIRGTIGFNGSFGDDWNWRVEAVGARDNLSLTQHGLLNIAALSNAINTGAYNFVNPSQNTQAVRDAISPDKTTPSHSSLMAIDASITKKLWALPGGDMMLAVGAQARKEVLENNNQNVRLDTYGLSTASAFGKHTVKAAFFELAAPVHDTLELNVSGRYDDYSEGFSHFSPKFAAKWTPIRQFAIRGTYSKGFRAPTFAESGPRSQYAGFVTSTPPVAFQTAHGGTTNPYAQAYSLGRGVAGNPNLKPEKSRSFTTGVIAEPTKWLSMTVDYYNVKKSDLIVAGPDVSKAFAAYYAAGNQTAGCAAVAAVGQGYSCNVIDAPDPLFPLAQPRVLIINVPYVNANYSTTSGVDFAATAKVPVTEDIRWTSRVEVTHVLKYNLHTGTAVQKYAGTLGPYDLSSGNGTPDWKGNWQNTVSFGDRYTLSATAYYVGKIKSVASDQRADMSCVTGNQYNTGNQAMGAKFCNIKQFINVDLNATAEIREGLQVFGNVGNIFDEKAPIAPGAYASAPNFLTTFHYAGLIGRTFKMGVRFQY
;
A
#
# COMPACT_ATOMS: atom_id res chain seq x y z
N LEU A 1 35.02 -5.84 1.69
CA LEU A 1 36.04 -5.62 0.65
C LEU A 1 36.53 -6.93 0.00
N LEU A 2 36.57 -8.04 0.70
CA LEU A 2 37.03 -9.34 0.13
C LEU A 2 35.92 -10.11 -0.65
N ALA A 3 34.65 -9.87 -0.36
CA ALA A 3 33.53 -10.50 -1.07
C ALA A 3 33.22 -9.78 -2.41
N SER A 4 33.54 -8.50 -2.52
CA SER A 4 33.31 -7.72 -3.75
C SER A 4 34.33 -8.00 -4.84
N SER A 5 35.54 -8.44 -4.47
CA SER A 5 36.60 -8.75 -5.44
C SER A 5 36.44 -10.16 -6.08
N MET A 6 35.72 -11.09 -5.44
CA MET A 6 35.46 -12.41 -6.03
C MET A 6 34.40 -12.41 -7.14
N ILE A 7 33.43 -11.52 -7.06
CA ILE A 7 32.37 -11.43 -8.10
C ILE A 7 32.90 -10.77 -9.37
N CYS A 8 33.77 -9.75 -9.26
CA CYS A 8 34.43 -9.16 -10.43
C CYS A 8 35.46 -10.14 -11.06
N GLY A 9 36.16 -10.96 -10.27
CA GLY A 9 37.12 -11.92 -10.78
C GLY A 9 36.49 -13.08 -11.57
N ALA A 10 35.29 -13.55 -11.17
CA ALA A 10 34.57 -14.60 -11.88
C ALA A 10 34.00 -14.14 -13.23
N ALA A 11 33.62 -12.86 -13.36
CA ALA A 11 33.14 -12.31 -14.62
C ALA A 11 34.25 -12.16 -15.68
N PHE A 12 35.52 -11.95 -15.26
CA PHE A 12 36.65 -11.84 -16.19
C PHE A 12 37.27 -13.20 -16.61
N ALA A 13 37.11 -14.25 -15.80
CA ALA A 13 37.61 -15.59 -16.12
C ALA A 13 36.76 -16.33 -17.17
N ALA A 14 35.50 -15.94 -17.35
CA ALA A 14 34.59 -16.53 -18.36
C ALA A 14 34.80 -15.94 -19.79
N LEU A 15 35.59 -14.89 -19.94
CA LEU A 15 35.80 -14.21 -21.23
C LEU A 15 36.96 -14.78 -22.08
N GLY A 16 37.60 -15.85 -21.63
CA GLY A 16 38.80 -16.42 -22.25
C GLY A 16 38.62 -17.67 -23.13
N ALA A 17 37.41 -18.14 -23.37
CA ALA A 17 37.18 -19.37 -24.10
C ALA A 17 36.20 -19.22 -25.28
N GLY A 18 36.74 -19.21 -26.48
CA GLY A 18 36.04 -19.59 -27.72
C GLY A 18 35.59 -18.38 -28.57
N GLN A 19 36.26 -18.24 -29.72
CA GLN A 19 35.74 -17.48 -30.85
C GLN A 19 34.49 -18.21 -31.39
N ALA A 20 33.29 -17.75 -31.03
CA ALA A 20 32.10 -18.10 -31.79
C ALA A 20 31.99 -17.12 -32.97
N VAL A 21 31.99 -17.70 -34.17
CA VAL A 21 31.77 -16.96 -35.42
C VAL A 21 30.33 -16.40 -35.36
N ALA A 22 30.22 -15.08 -35.31
CA ALA A 22 28.96 -14.41 -35.41
C ALA A 22 28.38 -14.59 -36.81
N GLN A 23 27.31 -15.36 -36.90
CA GLN A 23 26.49 -15.41 -38.09
C GLN A 23 25.60 -14.16 -38.10
N THR A 24 25.85 -13.25 -39.06
CA THR A 24 24.98 -12.09 -39.31
C THR A 24 23.58 -12.60 -39.67
N ALA A 25 22.65 -12.43 -38.74
CA ALA A 25 21.24 -12.60 -39.05
C ALA A 25 20.78 -11.46 -39.97
N PRO A 26 20.02 -11.76 -41.04
CA PRO A 26 19.41 -10.71 -41.83
C PRO A 26 18.44 -9.92 -40.96
N ALA A 27 18.56 -8.60 -41.02
CA ALA A 27 17.62 -7.69 -40.39
C ALA A 27 16.29 -7.74 -41.17
N ASP A 28 15.45 -8.70 -40.83
CA ASP A 28 14.07 -8.72 -41.24
C ASP A 28 13.30 -7.86 -40.23
N THR A 29 13.08 -6.60 -40.58
CA THR A 29 12.21 -5.68 -39.87
C THR A 29 10.73 -6.08 -40.11
N GLN A 30 10.34 -7.24 -39.60
CA GLN A 30 8.92 -7.41 -39.27
C GLN A 30 8.69 -6.58 -38.02
N VAL A 31 8.04 -5.43 -38.19
CA VAL A 31 7.37 -4.72 -37.09
C VAL A 31 6.45 -5.75 -36.45
N GLU A 32 6.85 -6.34 -35.32
CA GLU A 32 5.97 -7.21 -34.55
C GLU A 32 4.72 -6.38 -34.24
N GLU A 33 3.61 -6.79 -34.78
CA GLU A 33 2.31 -6.16 -34.59
C GLU A 33 1.98 -6.24 -33.11
N ILE A 34 2.11 -5.10 -32.41
CA ILE A 34 1.92 -5.01 -30.96
C ILE A 34 0.44 -5.23 -30.67
N VAL A 35 0.11 -6.42 -30.20
CA VAL A 35 -1.25 -6.78 -29.78
C VAL A 35 -1.53 -6.21 -28.40
N VAL A 36 -2.44 -5.25 -28.29
CA VAL A 36 -2.73 -4.56 -27.05
C VAL A 36 -3.90 -5.15 -26.27
N THR A 37 -3.85 -4.95 -24.95
CA THR A 37 -4.88 -5.34 -23.98
C THR A 37 -6.19 -4.61 -24.28
N GLY A 38 -7.33 -5.29 -24.11
CA GLY A 38 -8.66 -4.69 -24.18
C GLY A 38 -9.53 -5.21 -25.34
N SER A 39 -8.98 -6.06 -26.18
CA SER A 39 -9.72 -6.81 -27.21
C SER A 39 -9.25 -8.26 -27.25
N LEU A 40 -10.10 -9.17 -27.66
CA LEU A 40 -9.77 -10.57 -27.96
C LEU A 40 -9.13 -10.72 -29.34
N PHE A 41 -9.16 -9.65 -30.15
CA PHE A 41 -8.54 -9.59 -31.47
C PHE A 41 -7.18 -8.87 -31.42
N ARG A 42 -6.29 -9.19 -32.36
CA ARG A 42 -4.97 -8.53 -32.48
C ARG A 42 -5.17 -7.10 -33.01
N ARG A 43 -4.64 -6.09 -32.29
CA ARG A 43 -4.72 -4.67 -32.63
C ARG A 43 -3.53 -3.90 -32.09
N THR A 44 -3.21 -2.76 -32.70
CA THR A 44 -2.26 -1.79 -32.17
C THR A 44 -2.93 -0.81 -31.19
N ASP A 45 -2.17 -0.04 -30.42
CA ASP A 45 -2.66 0.91 -29.41
C ASP A 45 -3.50 2.06 -30.01
N THR A 46 -3.18 2.47 -31.24
CA THR A 46 -3.97 3.48 -31.99
C THR A 46 -5.16 2.88 -32.74
N GLU A 47 -5.18 1.57 -32.95
CA GLU A 47 -6.30 0.87 -33.62
C GLU A 47 -7.45 0.56 -32.68
N THR A 48 -7.19 0.41 -31.39
CA THR A 48 -8.24 0.08 -30.43
C THR A 48 -9.19 1.25 -30.15
N PRO A 49 -10.51 1.00 -30.06
CA PRO A 49 -11.48 2.01 -29.64
C PRO A 49 -11.30 2.48 -28.19
N SER A 50 -10.62 1.70 -27.36
CA SER A 50 -10.35 2.02 -25.95
C SER A 50 -8.97 2.64 -25.79
N PRO A 51 -8.78 3.65 -24.90
CA PRO A 51 -7.48 4.26 -24.69
C PRO A 51 -6.51 3.29 -23.97
N VAL A 52 -5.41 2.95 -24.62
CA VAL A 52 -4.33 2.11 -24.09
C VAL A 52 -3.02 2.90 -24.12
N THR A 53 -2.25 2.80 -23.05
CA THR A 53 -0.87 3.27 -22.97
C THR A 53 0.05 2.06 -23.01
N VAL A 54 1.03 2.07 -23.90
CA VAL A 54 2.06 1.03 -24.01
C VAL A 54 3.41 1.59 -23.58
N MET A 55 4.06 0.95 -22.62
CA MET A 55 5.43 1.25 -22.20
C MET A 55 6.32 0.05 -22.55
N THR A 56 7.15 0.17 -23.55
CA THR A 56 8.08 -0.89 -23.96
C THR A 56 9.28 -0.96 -23.02
N ALA A 57 10.01 -2.09 -23.04
CA ALA A 57 11.22 -2.27 -22.24
C ALA A 57 12.25 -1.18 -22.54
N GLU A 58 12.39 -0.74 -23.81
CA GLU A 58 13.30 0.34 -24.24
C GLU A 58 12.89 1.68 -23.61
N THR A 59 11.60 2.01 -23.63
CA THR A 59 11.07 3.24 -23.00
C THR A 59 11.35 3.27 -21.51
N LEU A 60 11.15 2.14 -20.82
CA LEU A 60 11.40 2.00 -19.38
C LEU A 60 12.90 2.09 -19.07
N GLN A 61 13.75 1.45 -19.88
CA GLN A 61 15.19 1.52 -19.74
C GLN A 61 15.73 2.93 -20.01
N ALA A 62 15.20 3.63 -21.03
CA ALA A 62 15.56 5.00 -21.31
C ALA A 62 15.17 5.95 -20.17
N ALA A 63 14.09 5.69 -19.44
CA ALA A 63 13.71 6.42 -18.23
C ALA A 63 14.55 6.05 -16.99
N GLY A 64 15.44 5.05 -17.07
CA GLY A 64 16.20 4.55 -15.92
C GLY A 64 15.34 3.79 -14.90
N ILE A 65 14.12 3.38 -15.28
CA ILE A 65 13.18 2.61 -14.45
C ILE A 65 13.67 1.17 -14.37
N THR A 66 13.63 0.60 -13.17
CA THR A 66 14.19 -0.73 -12.87
C THR A 66 13.25 -1.64 -12.10
N THR A 67 12.01 -1.19 -11.82
CA THR A 67 10.98 -2.00 -11.15
C THR A 67 9.62 -1.84 -11.84
N ALA A 68 8.78 -2.88 -11.77
CA ALA A 68 7.40 -2.81 -12.27
C ALA A 68 6.60 -1.73 -11.51
N THR A 69 6.84 -1.60 -10.22
CA THR A 69 6.23 -0.59 -9.36
C THR A 69 6.51 0.82 -9.86
N ASP A 70 7.79 1.17 -10.11
CA ASP A 70 8.16 2.52 -10.56
C ASP A 70 7.61 2.79 -11.96
N ALA A 71 7.63 1.78 -12.84
CA ALA A 71 7.04 1.88 -14.17
C ALA A 71 5.55 2.26 -14.12
N ILE A 72 4.76 1.56 -13.32
CA ILE A 72 3.32 1.79 -13.25
C ILE A 72 3.01 3.09 -12.51
N ARG A 73 3.77 3.43 -11.47
CA ARG A 73 3.59 4.70 -10.74
C ARG A 73 3.99 5.94 -11.54
N SER A 74 4.83 5.78 -12.55
CA SER A 74 5.18 6.87 -13.48
C SER A 74 4.02 7.28 -14.40
N ILE A 75 3.00 6.42 -14.57
CA ILE A 75 1.83 6.68 -15.39
C ILE A 75 1.03 7.86 -14.82
N SER A 76 0.61 8.78 -15.69
CA SER A 76 -0.16 9.95 -15.28
C SER A 76 -1.51 9.59 -14.64
N ALA A 77 -2.15 8.51 -15.08
CA ALA A 77 -3.44 8.02 -14.57
C ALA A 77 -3.37 7.28 -13.23
N ASP A 78 -2.15 6.97 -12.70
CA ASP A 78 -1.99 6.43 -11.35
C ASP A 78 -2.34 7.51 -10.32
N GLY A 79 -3.29 7.26 -9.44
CA GLY A 79 -3.93 8.26 -8.60
C GLY A 79 -3.97 7.91 -7.12
N ALA A 80 -4.98 8.47 -6.44
CA ALA A 80 -5.23 8.24 -5.02
C ALA A 80 -5.35 6.74 -4.69
N GLY A 81 -4.81 6.34 -3.54
CA GLY A 81 -4.87 4.96 -3.06
C GLY A 81 -3.79 4.03 -3.59
N SER A 82 -2.86 4.48 -4.43
CA SER A 82 -1.71 3.69 -4.84
C SER A 82 -0.77 3.41 -3.68
N ILE A 83 -0.21 2.20 -3.66
CA ILE A 83 0.70 1.72 -2.63
C ILE A 83 2.09 1.61 -3.23
N GLY A 84 3.06 2.26 -2.64
CA GLY A 84 4.46 2.22 -3.06
C GLY A 84 5.41 1.91 -1.91
N THR A 85 6.69 1.81 -2.21
CA THR A 85 7.75 1.41 -1.27
C THR A 85 7.77 2.23 0.02
N GLY A 86 7.51 3.54 -0.07
CA GLY A 86 7.46 4.42 1.11
C GLY A 86 6.18 4.33 1.93
N PHE A 87 5.17 3.59 1.47
CA PHE A 87 3.92 3.40 2.20
C PHE A 87 4.06 2.29 3.24
N GLN A 88 4.03 2.63 4.52
CA GLN A 88 4.37 1.71 5.61
C GLN A 88 3.23 1.52 6.62
N SER A 89 2.04 2.00 6.30
CA SER A 89 0.81 1.86 7.11
C SER A 89 -0.24 1.00 6.41
N GLY A 90 -1.46 0.98 6.90
CA GLY A 90 -2.59 0.32 6.25
C GLY A 90 -2.60 -1.22 6.31
N PHE A 91 -1.82 -1.85 7.19
CA PHE A 91 -1.70 -3.31 7.39
C PHE A 91 -0.99 -4.09 6.27
N SER A 92 -0.85 -3.53 5.08
CA SER A 92 -0.23 -4.20 3.92
C SER A 92 1.14 -3.61 3.54
N ALA A 93 1.78 -2.89 4.44
CA ALA A 93 3.10 -2.32 4.20
C ALA A 93 4.10 -3.37 3.67
N GLY A 94 4.90 -3.00 2.68
CA GLY A 94 5.83 -3.89 1.99
C GLY A 94 5.32 -4.44 0.67
N GLY A 95 4.00 -4.40 0.40
CA GLY A 95 3.42 -4.65 -0.90
C GLY A 95 3.43 -3.39 -1.79
N SER A 96 3.13 -3.56 -3.06
CA SER A 96 3.01 -2.46 -4.02
C SER A 96 1.83 -2.67 -4.97
N ALA A 97 1.01 -1.62 -5.14
CA ALA A 97 -0.18 -1.67 -5.96
C ALA A 97 -0.48 -0.34 -6.65
N VAL A 98 -1.20 -0.41 -7.75
CA VAL A 98 -1.63 0.73 -8.56
C VAL A 98 -3.13 1.00 -8.38
N SER A 99 -3.50 2.28 -8.40
CA SER A 99 -4.88 2.74 -8.35
C SER A 99 -5.19 3.65 -9.53
N LEU A 100 -5.58 3.07 -10.65
CA LEU A 100 -5.91 3.86 -11.83
C LEU A 100 -7.08 4.81 -11.56
N ARG A 101 -6.92 6.08 -11.94
CA ARG A 101 -7.90 7.16 -11.76
C ARG A 101 -8.36 7.37 -10.32
N GLY A 102 -7.57 6.86 -9.35
CA GLY A 102 -7.88 6.98 -7.93
C GLY A 102 -9.08 6.16 -7.45
N LEU A 103 -9.53 5.16 -8.22
CA LEU A 103 -10.71 4.34 -7.89
C LEU A 103 -10.44 3.22 -6.87
N GLY A 104 -9.22 3.15 -6.35
CA GLY A 104 -8.75 2.15 -5.38
C GLY A 104 -8.05 0.97 -6.04
N VAL A 105 -7.11 0.36 -5.30
CA VAL A 105 -6.32 -0.79 -5.79
C VAL A 105 -7.17 -2.00 -6.11
N SER A 106 -8.28 -2.23 -5.38
CA SER A 106 -9.24 -3.30 -5.66
C SER A 106 -10.13 -3.03 -6.88
N SER A 107 -10.00 -1.88 -7.55
CA SER A 107 -10.74 -1.52 -8.76
C SER A 107 -9.84 -1.44 -9.99
N THR A 108 -8.56 -1.82 -9.85
CA THR A 108 -7.57 -1.90 -10.93
C THR A 108 -7.10 -3.35 -11.06
N LEU A 109 -7.36 -3.96 -12.20
CA LEU A 109 -6.97 -5.34 -12.44
C LEU A 109 -5.53 -5.42 -12.95
N VAL A 110 -4.71 -6.24 -12.30
CA VAL A 110 -3.34 -6.56 -12.73
C VAL A 110 -3.30 -7.94 -13.35
N LEU A 111 -2.71 -8.05 -14.54
CA LEU A 111 -2.54 -9.29 -15.30
C LEU A 111 -1.07 -9.51 -15.62
N VAL A 112 -0.67 -10.77 -15.73
CA VAL A 112 0.62 -11.20 -16.27
C VAL A 112 0.36 -12.09 -17.48
N ASP A 113 0.82 -11.67 -18.65
CA ASP A 113 0.55 -12.29 -19.96
C ASP A 113 -0.95 -12.45 -20.28
N GLY A 114 -1.80 -11.57 -19.73
CA GLY A 114 -3.25 -11.63 -19.93
C GLY A 114 -4.00 -12.49 -18.92
N LEU A 115 -3.31 -13.19 -18.02
CA LEU A 115 -3.90 -14.04 -16.98
C LEU A 115 -3.81 -13.39 -15.61
N ARG A 116 -4.82 -13.61 -14.78
CA ARG A 116 -4.82 -13.15 -13.38
C ARG A 116 -3.69 -13.78 -12.58
N SER A 117 -3.27 -13.12 -11.51
CA SER A 117 -2.38 -13.65 -10.48
C SER A 117 -3.09 -13.64 -9.12
N THR A 118 -2.49 -14.30 -8.13
CA THR A 118 -3.02 -14.30 -6.76
C THR A 118 -2.82 -12.94 -6.10
N ASN A 119 -3.73 -12.56 -5.19
CA ASN A 119 -3.60 -11.33 -4.42
C ASN A 119 -2.53 -11.46 -3.33
N PHE A 120 -1.96 -10.34 -2.93
CA PHE A 120 -1.13 -10.26 -1.73
C PHE A 120 -1.95 -10.68 -0.50
N PRO A 121 -1.42 -11.52 0.42
CA PRO A 121 -2.22 -12.06 1.52
C PRO A 121 -2.73 -11.03 2.53
N LEU A 122 -2.09 -9.87 2.64
CA LEU A 122 -2.56 -8.77 3.49
C LEU A 122 -3.43 -7.80 2.69
N ASN A 123 -4.49 -7.32 3.32
CA ASN A 123 -5.38 -6.34 2.73
C ASN A 123 -5.00 -4.93 3.16
N ASP A 124 -4.85 -4.01 2.22
CA ASP A 124 -4.64 -2.59 2.52
C ASP A 124 -5.87 -2.01 3.23
N ASP A 125 -5.63 -1.23 4.29
CA ASP A 125 -6.67 -0.77 5.23
C ASP A 125 -7.58 -1.89 5.76
N GLY A 126 -7.05 -3.11 5.83
CA GLY A 126 -7.79 -4.29 6.27
C GLY A 126 -8.92 -4.73 5.33
N ARG A 127 -9.06 -4.16 4.14
CA ARG A 127 -10.16 -4.45 3.19
C ARG A 127 -9.75 -4.58 1.73
N ASN A 128 -8.83 -3.75 1.24
CA ASN A 128 -8.49 -3.69 -0.19
C ASN A 128 -7.59 -4.85 -0.58
N ALA A 129 -8.01 -5.64 -1.57
CA ALA A 129 -7.21 -6.72 -2.15
C ALA A 129 -6.49 -6.24 -3.41
N TYR A 130 -5.26 -6.71 -3.66
CA TYR A 130 -4.46 -6.35 -4.82
C TYR A 130 -3.38 -7.39 -5.11
N VAL A 131 -2.87 -7.41 -6.34
CA VAL A 131 -1.69 -8.19 -6.74
C VAL A 131 -0.44 -7.37 -6.43
N ASP A 132 0.53 -7.96 -5.71
CA ASP A 132 1.79 -7.28 -5.39
C ASP A 132 2.69 -7.18 -6.63
N LEU A 133 2.91 -5.96 -7.12
CA LEU A 133 3.78 -5.68 -8.27
C LEU A 133 5.25 -6.04 -8.03
N ASN A 134 5.66 -6.14 -6.76
CA ASN A 134 7.01 -6.55 -6.39
C ASN A 134 7.29 -8.04 -6.66
N SER A 135 6.25 -8.84 -6.87
CA SER A 135 6.37 -10.27 -7.19
C SER A 135 6.67 -10.55 -8.68
N ILE A 136 6.65 -9.51 -9.53
CA ILE A 136 6.77 -9.65 -10.98
C ILE A 136 8.19 -9.30 -11.42
N PRO A 137 8.91 -10.21 -12.12
CA PRO A 137 10.30 -10.00 -12.53
C PRO A 137 10.40 -8.92 -13.61
N PHE A 138 11.10 -7.84 -13.31
CA PHE A 138 11.23 -6.70 -14.23
C PHE A 138 12.10 -7.00 -15.45
N SER A 139 13.15 -7.82 -15.30
CA SER A 139 14.09 -8.17 -16.39
C SER A 139 13.44 -8.91 -17.56
N LEU A 140 12.32 -9.58 -17.29
CA LEU A 140 11.54 -10.31 -18.28
C LEU A 140 10.41 -9.51 -18.92
N ILE A 141 10.11 -8.32 -18.42
CA ILE A 141 9.06 -7.49 -19.01
C ILE A 141 9.48 -7.08 -20.43
N ASP A 142 8.65 -7.42 -21.38
CA ASP A 142 8.71 -6.97 -22.76
C ASP A 142 8.05 -5.60 -22.89
N ARG A 143 6.84 -5.47 -22.34
CA ARG A 143 6.10 -4.22 -22.27
C ARG A 143 5.04 -4.24 -21.17
N ILE A 144 4.61 -3.08 -20.76
CA ILE A 144 3.47 -2.88 -19.86
C ILE A 144 2.37 -2.18 -20.65
N GLU A 145 1.19 -2.79 -20.68
CA GLU A 145 0.00 -2.26 -21.34
C GLU A 145 -0.99 -1.79 -20.28
N VAL A 146 -1.40 -0.53 -20.35
CA VAL A 146 -2.35 0.07 -19.42
C VAL A 146 -3.60 0.50 -20.16
N LEU A 147 -4.65 -0.28 -20.00
CA LEU A 147 -5.97 0.02 -20.52
C LEU A 147 -6.69 0.97 -19.56
N LYS A 148 -6.84 2.23 -19.98
CA LYS A 148 -7.47 3.31 -19.19
C LYS A 148 -8.98 3.41 -19.49
N ASP A 149 -9.69 2.29 -19.37
CA ASP A 149 -11.14 2.19 -19.62
C ASP A 149 -11.75 1.04 -18.80
N GLY A 150 -13.08 1.07 -18.60
CA GLY A 150 -13.81 -0.06 -18.03
C GLY A 150 -13.67 -1.30 -18.91
N ALA A 151 -13.17 -2.41 -18.33
CA ALA A 151 -12.83 -3.63 -19.07
C ALA A 151 -13.45 -4.90 -18.47
N SER A 152 -14.49 -4.78 -17.66
CA SER A 152 -15.18 -5.94 -17.08
C SER A 152 -15.83 -6.84 -18.12
N SER A 153 -16.15 -6.32 -19.31
CA SER A 153 -16.69 -7.11 -20.44
C SER A 153 -15.69 -8.13 -20.99
N SER A 154 -14.39 -7.92 -20.79
CA SER A 154 -13.34 -8.82 -21.26
C SER A 154 -12.72 -9.62 -20.10
N TYR A 155 -12.49 -8.98 -18.95
CA TYR A 155 -11.68 -9.54 -17.84
C TYR A 155 -12.48 -9.82 -16.56
N GLY A 156 -13.78 -9.48 -16.51
CA GLY A 156 -14.65 -9.68 -15.35
C GLY A 156 -14.47 -8.64 -14.26
N ALA A 157 -14.69 -9.04 -13.00
CA ALA A 157 -14.62 -8.16 -11.85
C ALA A 157 -13.29 -7.39 -11.75
N ASP A 158 -13.33 -6.27 -11.02
CA ASP A 158 -12.18 -5.47 -10.59
C ASP A 158 -11.54 -4.58 -11.67
N ALA A 159 -11.95 -4.73 -12.95
CA ALA A 159 -11.48 -3.92 -14.08
C ALA A 159 -12.33 -2.65 -14.27
N ILE A 160 -12.61 -1.90 -13.17
CA ILE A 160 -13.41 -0.67 -13.20
C ILE A 160 -12.57 0.54 -13.59
N GLY A 161 -11.44 0.72 -12.91
CA GLY A 161 -10.49 1.82 -13.15
C GLY A 161 -9.63 1.60 -14.38
N GLY A 162 -9.47 0.34 -14.77
CA GLY A 162 -8.67 -0.10 -15.88
C GLY A 162 -7.97 -1.42 -15.62
N VAL A 163 -7.08 -1.78 -16.55
CA VAL A 163 -6.28 -3.00 -16.50
C VAL A 163 -4.82 -2.66 -16.73
N VAL A 164 -3.94 -3.22 -15.91
CA VAL A 164 -2.50 -3.22 -16.11
C VAL A 164 -2.06 -4.63 -16.47
N ASN A 165 -1.56 -4.81 -17.68
CA ASN A 165 -1.12 -6.11 -18.18
C ASN A 165 0.38 -6.08 -18.46
N LEU A 166 1.12 -6.86 -17.67
CA LEU A 166 2.57 -7.00 -17.81
C LEU A 166 2.83 -8.15 -18.79
N LYS A 167 3.31 -7.83 -19.98
CA LYS A 167 3.68 -8.80 -21.00
C LYS A 167 5.13 -9.20 -20.80
N LEU A 168 5.36 -10.51 -20.67
CA LEU A 168 6.69 -11.08 -20.54
C LEU A 168 7.21 -11.53 -21.92
N LYS A 169 8.52 -11.60 -22.05
CA LYS A 169 9.19 -12.10 -23.27
C LYS A 169 8.72 -13.50 -23.59
N LYS A 170 8.33 -13.75 -24.84
CA LYS A 170 7.85 -15.06 -25.30
C LYS A 170 8.96 -16.02 -25.63
N GLN A 171 10.12 -15.51 -26.05
CA GLN A 171 11.31 -16.28 -26.40
C GLN A 171 12.57 -15.48 -26.09
N PHE A 172 13.67 -16.18 -25.93
CA PHE A 172 14.98 -15.58 -25.76
C PHE A 172 16.04 -16.62 -26.20
N VAL A 173 17.04 -16.18 -26.96
CA VAL A 173 18.19 -16.99 -27.38
C VAL A 173 19.48 -16.33 -26.94
N GLY A 174 20.43 -17.09 -26.47
CA GLY A 174 21.72 -16.60 -26.00
C GLY A 174 21.78 -16.30 -24.52
N VAL A 175 22.63 -15.37 -24.15
CA VAL A 175 22.88 -14.95 -22.76
C VAL A 175 22.69 -13.46 -22.64
N LYS A 176 21.84 -13.01 -21.70
CA LYS A 176 21.67 -11.59 -21.36
C LYS A 176 21.77 -11.42 -19.86
N GLY A 177 22.39 -10.34 -19.41
CA GLY A 177 22.41 -10.03 -18.01
C GLY A 177 22.63 -8.55 -17.76
N SER A 178 22.36 -8.13 -16.54
CA SER A 178 22.69 -6.79 -16.07
C SER A 178 23.15 -6.82 -14.62
N ALA A 179 23.98 -5.84 -14.25
CA ALA A 179 24.32 -5.58 -12.86
C ALA A 179 24.36 -4.08 -12.65
N GLN A 180 23.78 -3.60 -11.56
CA GLN A 180 23.80 -2.19 -11.20
C GLN A 180 23.93 -1.99 -9.69
N ILE A 181 24.55 -0.87 -9.34
CA ILE A 181 24.66 -0.35 -7.99
C ILE A 181 24.25 1.12 -7.95
N GLY A 182 23.81 1.59 -6.81
CA GLY A 182 23.45 3.00 -6.64
C GLY A 182 23.25 3.35 -5.18
N GLU A 183 23.23 4.66 -4.92
CA GLU A 183 22.98 5.25 -3.61
C GLU A 183 22.47 6.69 -3.77
N SER A 184 21.99 7.28 -2.68
CA SER A 184 21.68 8.71 -2.65
C SER A 184 22.96 9.54 -2.45
N ASP A 185 22.89 10.83 -2.73
CA ASP A 185 23.97 11.79 -2.45
C ASP A 185 24.29 11.94 -0.95
N ARG A 186 23.48 11.32 -0.08
CA ARG A 186 23.66 11.26 1.38
C ARG A 186 24.31 9.98 1.87
N GLY A 187 24.72 9.07 0.95
CA GLY A 187 25.34 7.79 1.28
C GLY A 187 24.39 6.75 1.87
N ASP A 188 23.09 6.92 1.66
CA ASP A 188 22.06 5.94 1.99
C ASP A 188 21.22 5.56 0.77
N ALA A 189 20.06 4.92 0.94
CA ALA A 189 19.22 4.41 -0.14
C ALA A 189 20.00 3.46 -1.09
N GLU A 190 20.90 2.65 -0.52
CA GLU A 190 21.67 1.67 -1.30
C GLU A 190 20.73 0.91 -2.24
N HIS A 191 21.09 0.83 -3.52
CA HIS A 191 20.39 0.04 -4.52
C HIS A 191 21.36 -0.92 -5.19
N LYS A 192 21.03 -2.22 -5.17
CA LYS A 192 21.79 -3.26 -5.87
C LYS A 192 20.83 -4.14 -6.65
N ARG A 193 21.16 -4.39 -7.91
CA ARG A 193 20.39 -5.30 -8.73
C ARG A 193 21.32 -6.08 -9.65
N ALA A 194 20.99 -7.35 -9.87
CA ALA A 194 21.60 -8.20 -10.87
C ALA A 194 20.56 -9.12 -11.47
N ASP A 195 20.65 -9.37 -12.76
CA ASP A 195 19.84 -10.36 -13.45
C ASP A 195 20.63 -11.09 -14.51
N ILE A 196 20.23 -12.34 -14.80
CA ILE A 196 20.74 -13.13 -15.89
C ILE A 196 19.61 -13.92 -16.54
N THR A 197 19.59 -13.93 -17.86
CA THR A 197 18.67 -14.75 -18.68
C THR A 197 19.52 -15.62 -19.62
N LEU A 198 19.23 -16.90 -19.64
CA LEU A 198 19.85 -17.89 -20.50
C LEU A 198 18.76 -18.51 -21.36
N GLY A 199 18.94 -18.55 -22.68
CA GLY A 199 17.95 -19.09 -23.61
C GLY A 199 18.57 -19.92 -24.72
N TYR A 200 17.84 -20.94 -25.11
CA TYR A 200 18.27 -21.87 -26.17
C TYR A 200 17.08 -22.30 -27.03
N GLY A 201 17.39 -22.61 -28.31
CA GLY A 201 16.42 -22.96 -29.33
C GLY A 201 15.82 -21.75 -30.04
N ASP A 202 15.81 -21.80 -31.37
CA ASP A 202 15.10 -20.80 -32.19
C ASP A 202 13.69 -21.31 -32.50
N TYR A 203 12.68 -20.61 -32.00
CA TYR A 203 11.29 -21.03 -32.20
C TYR A 203 10.88 -21.02 -33.67
N ALA A 204 11.41 -20.12 -34.48
CA ALA A 204 11.10 -20.04 -35.92
C ALA A 204 11.69 -21.21 -36.70
N GLU A 205 12.93 -21.58 -36.38
CA GLU A 205 13.65 -22.62 -37.08
C GLU A 205 13.41 -24.02 -36.51
N SER A 206 13.55 -24.18 -35.16
CA SER A 206 13.51 -25.51 -34.51
C SER A 206 12.12 -25.87 -33.96
N GLY A 207 11.18 -24.89 -33.95
CA GLY A 207 9.84 -25.10 -33.42
C GLY A 207 9.78 -25.08 -31.89
N TRP A 208 10.86 -24.75 -31.17
CA TRP A 208 10.85 -24.61 -29.72
C TRP A 208 11.91 -23.61 -29.23
N ASN A 209 11.65 -23.06 -28.05
CA ASN A 209 12.57 -22.20 -27.31
C ASN A 209 12.37 -22.44 -25.81
N VAL A 210 13.47 -22.50 -25.07
CA VAL A 210 13.45 -22.50 -23.61
C VAL A 210 14.37 -21.42 -23.10
N TYR A 211 13.90 -20.69 -22.10
CA TYR A 211 14.77 -19.79 -21.34
C TYR A 211 14.53 -19.89 -19.84
N VAL A 212 15.57 -19.55 -19.08
CA VAL A 212 15.53 -19.38 -17.63
C VAL A 212 16.09 -18.03 -17.27
N ASN A 213 15.58 -17.45 -16.18
CA ASN A 213 16.00 -16.15 -15.69
C ASN A 213 16.14 -16.18 -14.15
N ALA A 214 17.15 -15.48 -13.66
CA ALA A 214 17.31 -15.19 -12.24
C ALA A 214 17.51 -13.69 -12.04
N GLU A 215 16.87 -13.15 -11.02
CA GLU A 215 16.95 -11.72 -10.65
C GLU A 215 17.16 -11.57 -9.14
N TYR A 216 18.03 -10.64 -8.74
CA TYR A 216 18.25 -10.20 -7.37
C TYR A 216 18.14 -8.69 -7.28
N GLN A 217 17.47 -8.18 -6.24
CA GLN A 217 17.42 -6.75 -5.93
C GLN A 217 17.49 -6.52 -4.42
N LYS A 218 18.20 -5.46 -4.02
CA LYS A 218 18.23 -4.94 -2.65
C LYS A 218 18.05 -3.42 -2.68
N ASP A 219 17.11 -2.92 -1.88
CA ASP A 219 16.88 -1.51 -1.63
C ASP A 219 17.12 -1.25 -0.13
N GLY A 220 18.09 -0.39 0.17
CA GLY A 220 18.53 -0.08 1.52
C GLY A 220 17.52 0.76 2.28
N ARG A 221 17.60 0.73 3.60
CA ARG A 221 16.79 1.56 4.49
C ARG A 221 17.17 3.03 4.39
N VAL A 222 16.17 3.92 4.50
CA VAL A 222 16.35 5.36 4.63
C VAL A 222 15.61 5.82 5.89
N SER A 223 16.34 6.41 6.86
CA SER A 223 15.75 6.97 8.07
C SER A 223 15.32 8.43 7.86
N ASN A 224 14.40 8.92 8.68
CA ASN A 224 14.07 10.34 8.70
C ASN A 224 15.28 11.17 9.18
N HIS A 225 16.07 10.64 10.11
CA HIS A 225 17.30 11.27 10.60
C HIS A 225 18.25 11.69 9.48
N SER A 226 18.44 10.81 8.48
CA SER A 226 19.37 11.08 7.36
C SER A 226 18.90 12.20 6.42
N ARG A 227 17.66 12.65 6.53
CA ARG A 227 17.11 13.75 5.73
C ARG A 227 17.18 15.10 6.43
N GLY A 228 17.32 15.10 7.76
CA GLY A 228 17.36 16.30 8.56
C GLY A 228 16.06 17.10 8.53
N PHE A 229 16.14 18.33 9.07
CA PHE A 229 15.00 19.26 9.09
C PHE A 229 14.53 19.62 7.67
N PRO A 230 13.22 19.66 7.42
CA PRO A 230 12.07 19.47 8.30
C PRO A 230 11.52 18.05 8.37
N TYR A 231 12.20 17.04 7.81
CA TYR A 231 11.68 15.67 7.62
C TYR A 231 11.96 14.74 8.80
N ASN A 232 12.79 15.16 9.75
CA ASN A 232 13.18 14.39 10.93
C ASN A 232 12.50 14.87 12.21
N THR A 233 11.52 15.77 12.16
CA THR A 233 10.86 16.32 13.35
C THR A 233 9.38 16.61 13.12
N GLN A 234 8.61 16.75 14.20
CA GLN A 234 7.25 17.31 14.19
C GLN A 234 7.21 18.80 14.57
N ASP A 235 8.35 19.40 14.93
CA ASP A 235 8.46 20.84 15.16
C ASP A 235 8.74 21.58 13.84
N LEU A 236 7.74 22.29 13.35
CA LEU A 236 7.83 23.15 12.15
C LEU A 236 7.77 24.64 12.50
N SER A 237 7.89 25.01 13.78
CA SER A 237 7.73 26.41 14.25
C SER A 237 8.71 27.36 13.57
N SER A 238 9.95 26.92 13.36
CA SER A 238 11.00 27.73 12.72
C SER A 238 10.70 28.12 11.27
N ILE A 239 9.78 27.42 10.61
CA ILE A 239 9.38 27.70 9.23
C ILE A 239 7.92 28.17 9.10
N GLY A 240 7.32 28.63 10.21
CA GLY A 240 5.94 29.14 10.25
C GLY A 240 4.87 28.05 10.31
N GLY A 241 5.23 26.86 10.71
CA GLY A 241 4.34 25.78 11.10
C GLY A 241 4.06 25.79 12.60
N VAL A 242 3.62 24.65 13.10
CA VAL A 242 3.31 24.42 14.52
C VAL A 242 4.32 23.43 15.08
N ASP A 243 4.67 23.61 16.35
CA ASP A 243 5.41 22.61 17.10
C ASP A 243 4.46 21.52 17.59
N ASN A 244 4.58 20.33 17.01
CA ASN A 244 3.89 19.12 17.42
C ASN A 244 4.84 18.11 18.11
N ASN A 245 6.09 18.49 18.35
CA ASN A 245 7.06 17.67 19.09
C ASN A 245 6.86 17.82 20.59
N THR A 246 5.83 17.19 21.16
CA THR A 246 5.57 17.26 22.60
C THR A 246 6.58 16.48 23.45
N ALA A 247 7.52 15.77 22.83
CA ALA A 247 8.57 15.01 23.53
C ALA A 247 9.70 15.88 24.10
N ASP A 248 9.71 17.18 23.83
CA ASP A 248 10.67 18.15 24.34
C ASP A 248 10.02 19.24 25.21
N SER A 249 8.70 19.16 25.42
CA SER A 249 7.93 20.21 26.11
C SER A 249 6.84 19.67 27.05
N ALA A 250 6.44 18.40 26.97
CA ALA A 250 5.36 17.85 27.79
C ALA A 250 5.78 16.58 28.54
N LEU A 251 5.78 16.64 29.87
CA LEU A 251 6.15 15.53 30.77
C LEU A 251 5.23 14.30 30.68
N THR A 252 4.05 14.46 30.05
CA THR A 252 3.11 13.37 29.79
C THR A 252 3.36 12.66 28.44
N THR A 253 4.31 13.13 27.64
CA THR A 253 4.78 12.45 26.45
C THR A 253 5.78 11.38 26.85
N ALA A 254 5.52 10.14 26.43
CA ALA A 254 6.42 9.03 26.72
C ALA A 254 7.72 9.15 25.92
N THR A 255 8.84 9.16 26.62
CA THR A 255 10.21 9.15 26.09
C THR A 255 11.00 7.97 26.69
N PRO A 256 12.18 7.62 26.18
CA PRO A 256 13.02 6.58 26.80
C PRO A 256 13.50 6.93 28.23
N ASN A 257 13.40 8.20 28.63
CA ASN A 257 13.62 8.61 30.00
C ASN A 257 12.27 8.62 30.73
N ALA A 258 12.06 7.62 31.60
CA ALA A 258 10.80 7.45 32.31
C ALA A 258 10.45 8.66 33.18
N VAL A 259 9.20 9.11 33.06
CA VAL A 259 8.63 10.15 33.94
C VAL A 259 7.50 9.54 34.74
N VAL A 260 7.39 9.90 36.00
CA VAL A 260 6.34 9.43 36.90
C VAL A 260 5.66 10.58 37.65
N THR A 261 4.40 10.34 38.04
CA THR A 261 3.66 11.18 38.99
C THR A 261 2.93 10.31 40.02
N ARG A 262 2.76 10.77 41.22
CA ARG A 262 2.11 10.04 42.31
C ARG A 262 0.59 9.95 42.07
N VAL A 263 0.07 8.74 42.21
CA VAL A 263 -1.36 8.41 42.04
C VAL A 263 -1.82 7.42 43.12
N THR A 264 -3.13 7.27 43.25
CA THR A 264 -3.72 6.15 43.99
C THR A 264 -3.68 4.89 43.17
N GLN A 265 -3.43 3.74 43.83
CA GLN A 265 -3.57 2.40 43.23
C GLN A 265 -4.69 1.66 44.00
N THR A 266 -5.80 1.39 43.34
CA THR A 266 -6.97 0.72 43.93
C THR A 266 -6.78 -0.77 44.05
N ASP A 267 -6.16 -1.41 43.07
CA ASP A 267 -5.78 -2.83 43.11
C ASP A 267 -4.23 -2.94 43.23
N LEU A 268 -3.77 -3.19 44.43
CA LEU A 268 -2.35 -3.30 44.75
C LEU A 268 -1.66 -4.48 44.04
N ASN A 269 -2.41 -5.42 43.50
CA ASN A 269 -1.90 -6.59 42.79
C ASN A 269 -1.83 -6.44 41.29
N ASN A 270 -2.46 -5.40 40.76
CA ASN A 270 -2.51 -5.18 39.32
C ASN A 270 -1.92 -3.82 38.92
N PRO A 271 -0.66 -3.77 38.49
CA PRO A 271 -0.03 -2.51 38.06
C PRO A 271 -0.64 -1.94 36.78
N LEU A 272 -1.39 -2.76 36.04
CA LEU A 272 -2.05 -2.33 34.79
C LEU A 272 -3.46 -1.79 35.05
N ALA A 273 -4.04 -2.05 36.19
CA ALA A 273 -5.28 -1.41 36.64
C ALA A 273 -5.03 0.01 37.18
N GLY A 274 -3.84 0.51 36.90
CA GLY A 274 -3.18 1.56 37.51
C GLY A 274 -3.82 2.91 37.69
N GLY A 275 -3.91 3.29 38.92
CA GLY A 275 -4.19 4.67 39.27
C GLY A 275 -5.58 5.10 38.82
N ALA A 276 -6.59 4.63 39.51
CA ALA A 276 -7.96 5.02 39.28
C ALA A 276 -8.21 6.51 39.45
N GLY A 277 -7.22 7.28 39.89
CA GLY A 277 -7.41 8.66 40.19
C GLY A 277 -6.67 9.62 39.26
N ALA A 278 -7.08 10.87 39.28
CA ALA A 278 -6.23 11.95 38.85
C ALA A 278 -4.88 11.90 39.59
N PRO A 279 -3.81 12.44 39.04
CA PRO A 279 -2.57 12.60 39.78
C PRO A 279 -2.84 13.29 41.15
N LEU A 280 -2.29 12.74 42.22
CA LEU A 280 -2.42 13.32 43.57
C LEU A 280 -1.61 14.61 43.74
N THR A 281 -0.84 14.97 42.73
CA THR A 281 0.03 16.13 42.69
C THR A 281 0.20 16.58 41.25
N ASN A 282 0.47 17.86 41.01
CA ASN A 282 0.88 18.36 39.70
C ASN A 282 2.38 18.17 39.43
N GLN A 283 3.13 17.57 40.36
CA GLN A 283 4.56 17.32 40.23
C GLN A 283 4.82 16.02 39.51
N TYR A 284 5.65 16.08 38.48
CA TYR A 284 6.13 14.98 37.69
C TYR A 284 7.64 14.90 37.87
N GLN A 285 8.15 13.69 38.00
CA GLN A 285 9.55 13.42 38.26
C GLN A 285 10.12 12.45 37.21
N SER A 286 11.22 12.85 36.56
CA SER A 286 11.99 11.93 35.76
C SER A 286 12.74 10.96 36.67
N LEU A 287 12.70 9.67 36.32
CA LEU A 287 13.44 8.65 37.08
C LEU A 287 14.96 8.74 36.87
N ASN A 288 15.37 9.32 35.73
CA ASN A 288 16.74 9.54 35.35
C ASN A 288 16.85 10.78 34.48
N LEU A 289 17.67 11.73 34.86
CA LEU A 289 17.92 12.98 34.10
C LEU A 289 19.27 12.94 33.35
N ASN A 290 19.78 11.76 33.05
CA ASN A 290 20.90 11.63 32.13
C ASN A 290 20.42 11.80 30.69
N CYS A 291 20.19 13.04 30.27
CA CYS A 291 19.50 13.40 29.04
C CYS A 291 20.49 13.63 27.90
N ALA A 292 20.44 12.79 26.87
CA ALA A 292 21.33 12.91 25.72
C ALA A 292 21.11 14.21 24.92
N ASN A 293 19.86 14.75 24.91
CA ASN A 293 19.49 15.94 24.12
C ASN A 293 19.22 17.19 25.00
N GLY A 294 19.68 17.16 26.26
CA GLY A 294 19.39 18.21 27.22
C GLY A 294 18.03 18.06 27.89
N THR A 295 17.71 19.00 28.77
CA THR A 295 16.49 19.02 29.59
C THR A 295 15.55 20.15 29.21
N TYR A 296 14.29 19.99 29.62
CA TYR A 296 13.30 21.07 29.64
C TYR A 296 12.58 21.05 30.99
N THR A 297 12.02 22.21 31.40
CA THR A 297 11.30 22.33 32.65
C THR A 297 9.94 23.00 32.42
N VAL A 298 8.89 22.37 32.95
CA VAL A 298 7.52 22.89 32.95
C VAL A 298 7.22 23.40 34.36
N THR A 299 6.93 24.70 34.52
CA THR A 299 6.72 25.35 35.81
C THR A 299 5.27 25.67 36.13
N THR A 300 4.37 25.49 35.15
CA THR A 300 2.92 25.84 35.30
C THR A 300 2.05 24.73 34.72
N GLY A 301 0.77 24.71 35.08
CA GLY A 301 -0.22 23.74 34.57
C GLY A 301 -0.30 22.46 35.39
N ALA A 302 -0.94 21.45 34.82
CA ALA A 302 -1.28 20.20 35.49
C ALA A 302 -0.12 19.21 35.60
N ALA A 303 0.96 19.37 34.84
CA ALA A 303 2.15 18.52 34.85
C ALA A 303 3.40 19.42 34.91
N GLN A 304 4.00 19.52 36.07
CA GLN A 304 5.16 20.36 36.34
C GLN A 304 6.36 19.51 36.74
N GLY A 305 7.54 19.92 36.30
CA GLY A 305 8.79 19.20 36.61
C GLY A 305 9.81 19.31 35.48
N THR A 306 10.91 18.53 35.58
CA THR A 306 11.98 18.52 34.58
C THR A 306 11.99 17.18 33.85
N GLY A 307 12.06 17.22 32.52
CA GLY A 307 12.15 16.07 31.62
C GLY A 307 13.33 16.16 30.67
N CYS A 308 13.61 15.05 29.99
CA CYS A 308 14.59 14.98 28.91
C CYS A 308 13.94 15.31 27.57
N LYS A 309 14.60 16.16 26.77
CA LYS A 309 14.19 16.45 25.41
C LYS A 309 14.40 15.23 24.52
N TRP A 310 13.47 14.98 23.63
CA TRP A 310 13.51 13.90 22.67
C TRP A 310 12.83 14.27 21.36
N ASP A 311 13.26 13.67 20.24
CA ASP A 311 12.51 13.72 18.99
C ASP A 311 12.23 12.30 18.50
N LEU A 312 10.95 11.90 18.56
CA LEU A 312 10.54 10.54 18.22
C LEU A 312 10.65 10.24 16.71
N VAL A 313 10.59 11.26 15.88
CA VAL A 313 10.72 11.12 14.42
C VAL A 313 12.17 10.88 14.05
N ASP A 314 13.05 11.70 14.58
CA ASP A 314 14.49 11.60 14.31
C ASP A 314 15.06 10.23 14.67
N TYR A 315 14.68 9.73 15.84
CA TYR A 315 15.25 8.48 16.35
C TYR A 315 14.61 7.20 15.79
N TYR A 316 13.31 7.21 15.45
CA TYR A 316 12.57 5.96 15.22
C TYR A 316 11.87 5.85 13.87
N ARG A 317 11.72 6.93 13.12
CA ARG A 317 10.98 6.89 11.85
C ARG A 317 11.89 6.62 10.67
N GLN A 318 11.30 6.04 9.63
CA GLN A 318 11.97 5.76 8.36
C GLN A 318 11.10 6.17 7.17
N ILE A 319 11.76 6.58 6.09
CA ILE A 319 11.16 6.94 4.81
C ILE A 319 11.02 5.70 3.92
N GLN A 320 12.06 4.86 3.93
CA GLN A 320 12.12 3.63 3.13
C GLN A 320 12.51 2.43 4.00
N PRO A 321 11.78 1.31 3.95
CA PRO A 321 12.19 0.07 4.60
C PRO A 321 13.33 -0.61 3.85
N LEU A 322 14.05 -1.51 4.52
CA LEU A 322 14.95 -2.44 3.84
C LEU A 322 14.11 -3.46 3.05
N GLN A 323 14.43 -3.64 1.77
CA GLN A 323 13.83 -4.66 0.92
C GLN A 323 14.89 -5.51 0.22
N LYS A 324 14.62 -6.81 0.11
CA LYS A 324 15.42 -7.75 -0.70
C LYS A 324 14.47 -8.61 -1.51
N ARG A 325 14.80 -8.85 -2.77
CA ARG A 325 13.97 -9.64 -3.68
C ARG A 325 14.84 -10.62 -4.46
N TYR A 326 14.29 -11.80 -4.67
CA TYR A 326 14.86 -12.85 -5.50
C TYR A 326 13.76 -13.36 -6.42
N ALA A 327 14.06 -13.56 -7.68
CA ALA A 327 13.13 -14.16 -8.62
C ALA A 327 13.84 -15.19 -9.51
N PHE A 328 13.15 -16.31 -9.76
CA PHE A 328 13.55 -17.33 -10.70
C PHE A 328 12.39 -17.63 -11.63
N ASN A 329 12.64 -17.62 -12.92
CA ASN A 329 11.61 -17.77 -13.92
C ASN A 329 12.08 -18.68 -15.03
N GLY A 330 11.15 -19.40 -15.64
CA GLY A 330 11.42 -20.21 -16.82
C GLY A 330 10.22 -20.22 -17.76
N ARG A 331 10.50 -20.32 -19.05
CA ARG A 331 9.50 -20.51 -20.10
C ARG A 331 9.99 -21.51 -21.11
N LEU A 332 9.08 -22.39 -21.49
CA LEU A 332 9.19 -23.28 -22.64
C LEU A 332 8.11 -22.87 -23.64
N SER A 333 8.47 -22.57 -24.88
CA SER A 333 7.56 -22.36 -26.00
C SER A 333 7.85 -23.43 -27.04
N PHE A 334 6.80 -24.04 -27.59
CA PHE A 334 6.94 -25.14 -28.54
C PHE A 334 5.81 -25.17 -29.55
N ARG A 335 6.11 -25.69 -30.75
CA ARG A 335 5.16 -25.92 -31.83
C ARG A 335 4.85 -27.42 -31.87
N LEU A 336 3.58 -27.77 -31.66
CA LEU A 336 3.09 -29.14 -31.73
C LEU A 336 2.80 -29.58 -33.18
N SER A 337 2.34 -28.64 -34.00
CA SER A 337 2.11 -28.79 -35.43
C SER A 337 2.20 -27.44 -36.11
N GLU A 338 2.09 -27.35 -37.42
CA GLU A 338 2.07 -26.08 -38.16
C GLU A 338 0.98 -25.09 -37.65
N ASN A 339 -0.11 -25.64 -37.10
CA ASN A 339 -1.27 -24.87 -36.68
C ASN A 339 -1.49 -24.85 -35.14
N ILE A 340 -0.62 -25.47 -34.34
CA ILE A 340 -0.77 -25.59 -32.90
C ILE A 340 0.53 -25.23 -32.20
N GLU A 341 0.48 -24.22 -31.35
CA GLU A 341 1.55 -23.78 -30.49
C GLU A 341 1.20 -24.00 -29.01
N GLY A 342 2.22 -24.26 -28.22
CA GLY A 342 2.06 -24.38 -26.77
C GLY A 342 3.16 -23.65 -26.01
N TYR A 343 2.89 -23.34 -24.76
CA TYR A 343 3.90 -22.84 -23.86
C TYR A 343 3.64 -23.28 -22.43
N ALA A 344 4.70 -23.32 -21.62
CA ALA A 344 4.63 -23.48 -20.18
C ALA A 344 5.55 -22.45 -19.50
N THR A 345 5.11 -21.87 -18.41
CA THR A 345 5.93 -20.98 -17.59
C THR A 345 5.91 -21.40 -16.13
N GLY A 346 7.03 -21.16 -15.45
CA GLY A 346 7.13 -21.30 -14.01
C GLY A 346 7.87 -20.10 -13.43
N SER A 347 7.37 -19.54 -12.34
CA SER A 347 8.02 -18.46 -11.62
C SER A 347 7.99 -18.70 -10.12
N TYR A 348 9.09 -18.34 -9.46
CA TYR A 348 9.24 -18.25 -8.02
C TYR A 348 9.79 -16.87 -7.69
N SER A 349 9.14 -16.14 -6.82
CA SER A 349 9.65 -14.89 -6.28
C SER A 349 9.62 -14.92 -4.76
N LYS A 350 10.68 -14.39 -4.15
CA LYS A 350 10.79 -14.21 -2.71
C LYS A 350 11.13 -12.76 -2.41
N SER A 351 10.35 -12.12 -1.53
CA SER A 351 10.63 -10.78 -1.05
C SER A 351 10.73 -10.77 0.48
N TYR A 352 11.73 -10.07 0.98
CA TYR A 352 11.91 -9.79 2.39
C TYR A 352 11.85 -8.28 2.60
N VAL A 353 10.96 -7.83 3.51
CA VAL A 353 10.79 -6.42 3.87
C VAL A 353 10.93 -6.28 5.37
N SER A 354 11.88 -5.44 5.83
CA SER A 354 12.09 -5.13 7.25
C SER A 354 11.74 -3.68 7.54
N ILE A 355 10.72 -3.49 8.37
CA ILE A 355 10.20 -2.18 8.78
C ILE A 355 10.58 -1.94 10.23
N LYS A 356 11.11 -0.75 10.53
CA LYS A 356 11.33 -0.23 11.88
C LYS A 356 10.25 0.77 12.22
N GLY A 357 9.78 0.75 13.47
CA GLY A 357 8.78 1.65 14.00
C GLY A 357 9.22 2.31 15.29
N GLN A 358 8.42 3.25 15.76
CA GLN A 358 8.59 3.84 17.08
C GLN A 358 8.26 2.80 18.14
N PRO A 359 9.14 2.57 19.14
CA PRO A 359 8.91 1.63 20.23
C PRO A 359 7.57 1.83 20.93
N THR A 360 7.06 0.78 21.55
CA THR A 360 5.81 0.84 22.30
C THR A 360 5.92 1.85 23.43
N ALA A 361 4.95 2.74 23.54
CA ALA A 361 4.87 3.75 24.59
C ALA A 361 3.76 3.40 25.55
N VAL A 362 4.03 3.51 26.85
CA VAL A 362 3.02 3.54 27.89
C VAL A 362 2.88 4.96 28.38
N ARG A 363 1.70 5.47 28.31
CA ARG A 363 1.37 6.84 28.71
C ARG A 363 -0.07 6.87 29.14
N GLN A 364 -0.44 7.77 30.08
CA GLN A 364 -1.79 8.11 30.32
C GLN A 364 -2.76 7.10 30.92
N THR A 365 -3.59 7.56 31.34
CA THR A 365 -4.85 7.71 31.91
C THR A 365 -5.93 6.92 31.25
N GLN A 366 -5.67 5.71 30.87
CA GLN A 366 -6.87 4.96 30.58
C GLN A 366 -7.19 4.03 31.68
N PRO A 367 -8.45 3.90 31.84
CA PRO A 367 -8.98 3.12 32.90
C PRO A 367 -8.71 1.66 32.71
N PHE A 368 -8.78 1.02 33.69
CA PHE A 368 -8.77 -0.33 34.15
C PHE A 368 -9.39 -1.37 33.26
N GLY A 369 -8.77 -2.54 33.27
CA GLY A 369 -9.35 -3.79 32.85
C GLY A 369 -9.57 -3.91 31.35
N GLY A 370 -10.27 -4.93 30.93
CA GLY A 370 -10.61 -5.22 29.56
C GLY A 370 -9.41 -5.64 28.72
N ALA A 371 -9.36 -5.20 27.51
CA ALA A 371 -8.31 -5.48 26.56
C ALA A 371 -7.44 -4.24 26.31
N PRO A 372 -6.43 -3.97 27.13
CA PRO A 372 -5.60 -2.78 26.98
C PRO A 372 -4.85 -2.73 25.66
N SER A 373 -4.65 -3.87 25.02
CA SER A 373 -4.13 -3.92 23.65
C SER A 373 -4.98 -3.17 22.61
N LEU A 374 -6.24 -2.92 22.92
CA LEU A 374 -7.15 -2.22 22.01
C LEU A 374 -7.07 -0.71 22.13
N ALA A 375 -6.42 -0.20 23.14
CA ALA A 375 -6.33 1.22 23.37
C ALA A 375 -4.95 1.73 22.96
N SER A 376 -4.85 2.64 22.00
CA SER A 376 -3.69 3.51 21.82
C SER A 376 -3.46 4.39 23.07
N SER A 377 -4.48 4.48 23.91
CA SER A 377 -4.57 5.11 25.20
C SER A 377 -4.84 4.03 26.25
N ASN A 378 -3.92 3.16 26.48
CA ASN A 378 -4.01 2.08 27.44
C ASN A 378 -4.18 2.55 28.87
N PRO A 379 -4.66 1.68 29.78
CA PRO A 379 -4.63 1.94 31.18
C PRO A 379 -3.25 2.44 31.56
N GLY A 380 -3.23 3.52 32.32
CA GLY A 380 -1.97 3.98 32.89
C GLY A 380 -1.30 2.85 33.66
N ILE A 381 -0.05 2.61 33.37
CA ILE A 381 0.76 1.68 34.15
C ILE A 381 1.25 2.38 35.38
N VAL A 382 1.17 1.71 36.54
CA VAL A 382 1.75 2.19 37.78
C VAL A 382 2.89 1.29 38.26
N LEU A 383 3.87 1.89 38.89
CA LEU A 383 4.91 1.22 39.66
C LEU A 383 4.39 1.13 41.10
N PRO A 384 4.07 -0.08 41.63
CA PRO A 384 3.56 -0.23 42.98
C PRO A 384 4.60 0.14 44.04
N VAL A 385 4.18 0.32 45.25
CA VAL A 385 5.11 0.57 46.41
C VAL A 385 5.94 -0.66 46.70
N TYR A 386 5.38 -1.84 46.62
CA TYR A 386 6.06 -3.10 46.92
C TYR A 386 6.16 -4.01 45.69
N VAL A 387 7.31 -4.72 45.62
CA VAL A 387 7.55 -5.80 44.69
C VAL A 387 7.94 -7.06 45.46
N CYS A 388 7.75 -8.26 44.84
CA CYS A 388 8.10 -9.55 45.45
C CYS A 388 8.50 -10.57 44.39
N ASN A 389 9.11 -11.71 44.76
CA ASN A 389 9.64 -12.65 43.78
C ASN A 389 8.56 -13.35 42.96
N SER A 390 7.39 -13.61 43.57
CA SER A 390 6.25 -14.21 42.84
C SER A 390 5.52 -13.26 41.88
N GLY A 391 5.65 -11.94 42.09
CA GLY A 391 4.88 -10.94 41.39
C GLY A 391 3.37 -10.92 41.69
N VAL A 392 2.97 -11.67 42.73
CA VAL A 392 1.55 -11.80 43.13
C VAL A 392 1.41 -11.44 44.62
N ASN A 393 0.38 -10.63 44.93
CA ASN A 393 0.07 -10.15 46.27
C ASN A 393 1.27 -9.51 46.99
N CYS A 394 2.09 -8.78 46.23
CA CYS A 394 3.35 -8.23 46.75
C CYS A 394 3.18 -7.24 47.89
N ALA A 395 2.05 -6.58 48.06
CA ALA A 395 1.77 -5.68 49.18
C ALA A 395 1.78 -6.40 50.56
N THR A 396 1.45 -7.70 50.54
CA THR A 396 1.36 -8.55 51.78
C THR A 396 2.33 -9.72 51.80
N ALA A 397 3.10 -9.92 50.72
CA ALA A 397 4.07 -11.03 50.62
C ALA A 397 5.14 -10.96 51.69
N VAL A 398 5.61 -12.13 52.15
CA VAL A 398 6.65 -12.23 53.18
C VAL A 398 8.00 -11.70 52.66
N ASP A 399 8.27 -11.90 51.38
CA ASP A 399 9.49 -11.47 50.70
C ASP A 399 9.36 -10.10 49.99
N ARG A 400 8.30 -9.32 50.40
CA ARG A 400 8.11 -7.98 49.85
C ARG A 400 9.29 -7.06 50.09
N ARG A 401 9.60 -6.26 49.12
CA ARG A 401 10.62 -5.22 49.19
C ARG A 401 10.10 -3.94 48.54
N LEU A 402 10.62 -2.80 48.93
CA LEU A 402 10.30 -1.54 48.27
C LEU A 402 10.68 -1.59 46.79
N ASN A 403 9.80 -1.10 45.93
CA ASN A 403 10.03 -1.07 44.48
C ASN A 403 11.14 -0.06 44.14
N PRO A 404 12.31 -0.51 43.63
CA PRO A 404 13.41 0.40 43.29
C PRO A 404 13.11 1.37 42.15
N ASN A 405 12.09 1.07 41.35
CA ASN A 405 11.65 1.94 40.26
C ASN A 405 10.65 3.03 40.71
N ASN A 406 10.07 2.91 41.91
CA ASN A 406 9.09 3.86 42.41
C ASN A 406 9.72 4.82 43.42
N PRO A 407 9.91 6.12 43.05
CA PRO A 407 10.56 7.09 43.93
C PRO A 407 9.73 7.42 45.18
N TYR A 408 8.46 7.08 45.24
CA TYR A 408 7.54 7.31 46.34
C TYR A 408 7.48 6.12 47.32
N ALA A 409 8.07 4.97 46.99
CA ALA A 409 7.88 3.72 47.69
C ALA A 409 8.28 3.83 49.19
N ALA A 410 9.40 4.44 49.50
CA ALA A 410 9.86 4.58 50.87
C ALA A 410 8.93 5.49 51.72
N ALA A 411 8.48 6.60 51.15
CA ALA A 411 7.61 7.55 51.84
C ALA A 411 6.20 6.99 52.10
N TYR A 412 5.74 6.04 51.29
CA TYR A 412 4.38 5.47 51.37
C TYR A 412 4.39 3.98 51.72
N ALA A 413 5.44 3.49 52.38
CA ALA A 413 5.49 2.11 52.83
C ALA A 413 4.34 1.73 53.78
N GLY A 414 3.87 2.65 54.61
CA GLY A 414 2.72 2.44 55.48
C GLY A 414 1.35 2.63 54.84
N ASP A 415 1.29 3.22 53.62
CA ASP A 415 0.08 3.47 52.89
C ASP A 415 0.28 3.25 51.35
N PRO A 416 0.46 1.98 50.94
CA PRO A 416 0.82 1.65 49.59
C PRO A 416 -0.24 2.03 48.54
N SER A 417 -1.49 2.21 48.95
CA SER A 417 -2.56 2.66 48.05
C SER A 417 -2.40 4.07 47.54
N ASN A 418 -1.72 4.92 48.27
CA ASN A 418 -1.48 6.34 47.94
C ASN A 418 -0.04 6.62 47.45
N GLY A 419 0.77 5.60 47.29
CA GLY A 419 2.19 5.73 46.96
C GLY A 419 2.57 5.18 45.60
N ALA A 420 1.63 4.83 44.74
CA ALA A 420 1.93 4.33 43.40
C ALA A 420 2.42 5.46 42.48
N ALA A 421 3.34 5.10 41.58
CA ALA A 421 3.89 6.02 40.58
C ALA A 421 3.34 5.71 39.19
N ARG A 422 2.48 6.56 38.61
CA ARG A 422 2.02 6.42 37.22
C ARG A 422 3.17 6.69 36.30
N LEU A 423 3.36 5.78 35.34
CA LEU A 423 4.50 5.75 34.43
C LEU A 423 4.17 6.33 33.05
N TYR A 424 5.03 7.19 32.55
CA TYR A 424 5.09 7.67 31.17
C TYR A 424 6.43 7.25 30.61
N TYR A 425 6.44 6.24 29.73
CA TYR A 425 7.68 5.62 29.26
C TYR A 425 7.54 5.03 27.86
N LEU A 426 8.58 5.20 27.08
CA LEU A 426 8.75 4.58 25.77
C LEU A 426 9.86 3.54 25.88
N PHE A 427 9.58 2.29 25.51
CA PHE A 427 10.52 1.16 25.62
C PHE A 427 11.61 1.23 24.56
N GLY A 428 12.48 2.24 24.65
CA GLY A 428 13.53 2.51 23.65
C GLY A 428 14.58 1.41 23.54
N ASP A 429 14.72 0.56 24.56
CA ASP A 429 15.58 -0.62 24.61
C ASP A 429 14.92 -1.89 24.00
N ILE A 430 13.63 -1.81 23.60
CA ILE A 430 12.87 -2.86 22.93
C ILE A 430 12.43 -2.34 21.55
N PRO A 431 13.23 -2.57 20.49
CA PRO A 431 12.91 -2.04 19.16
C PRO A 431 11.61 -2.57 18.60
N LEU A 432 10.69 -1.68 18.19
CA LEU A 432 9.49 -2.05 17.45
C LEU A 432 9.81 -2.23 15.97
N GLY A 433 9.32 -3.30 15.39
CA GLY A 433 9.46 -3.55 13.96
C GLY A 433 8.62 -4.69 13.45
N SER A 434 8.72 -4.92 12.19
CA SER A 434 8.12 -6.10 11.56
C SER A 434 8.94 -6.56 10.37
N GLU A 435 8.97 -7.87 10.17
CA GLU A 435 9.60 -8.53 9.03
C GLU A 435 8.52 -9.29 8.25
N ARG A 436 8.55 -9.13 6.94
CA ARG A 436 7.68 -9.81 6.00
C ARG A 436 8.52 -10.65 5.07
N ASP A 437 8.35 -11.95 5.16
CA ASP A 437 8.94 -12.93 4.24
C ASP A 437 7.82 -13.47 3.36
N ASN A 438 7.83 -13.09 2.09
CA ASN A 438 6.78 -13.38 1.13
C ASN A 438 7.30 -14.22 -0.02
N GLU A 439 6.62 -15.32 -0.33
CA GLU A 439 6.98 -16.27 -1.39
C GLU A 439 5.81 -16.46 -2.35
N VAL A 440 6.01 -16.15 -3.64
CA VAL A 440 5.02 -16.34 -4.68
C VAL A 440 5.50 -17.40 -5.67
N ILE A 441 4.67 -18.41 -5.87
CA ILE A 441 4.86 -19.44 -6.89
C ILE A 441 3.73 -19.32 -7.91
N ARG A 442 4.07 -19.26 -9.20
CA ARG A 442 3.08 -19.19 -10.29
C ARG A 442 3.51 -20.09 -11.45
N GLY A 443 2.57 -20.85 -11.95
CA GLY A 443 2.75 -21.69 -13.15
C GLY A 443 1.64 -21.41 -14.16
N THR A 444 1.97 -21.40 -15.44
CA THR A 444 0.97 -21.32 -16.53
C THR A 444 1.28 -22.32 -17.61
N ILE A 445 0.24 -22.82 -18.24
CA ILE A 445 0.32 -23.62 -19.46
C ILE A 445 -0.73 -23.11 -20.44
N GLY A 446 -0.38 -22.96 -21.69
CA GLY A 446 -1.27 -22.49 -22.73
C GLY A 446 -1.06 -23.16 -24.05
N PHE A 447 -2.13 -23.31 -24.79
CA PHE A 447 -2.16 -23.78 -26.16
C PHE A 447 -3.02 -22.85 -26.99
N ASN A 448 -2.56 -22.54 -28.19
CA ASN A 448 -3.31 -21.78 -29.16
C ASN A 448 -3.13 -22.43 -30.54
N GLY A 449 -4.13 -22.27 -31.37
CA GLY A 449 -4.06 -22.87 -32.69
C GLY A 449 -5.14 -22.37 -33.61
N SER A 450 -5.07 -22.79 -34.86
CA SER A 450 -6.07 -22.56 -35.88
C SER A 450 -6.54 -23.87 -36.52
N PHE A 451 -7.76 -23.88 -37.04
CA PHE A 451 -8.31 -24.95 -37.87
C PHE A 451 -9.26 -24.40 -38.91
N GLY A 452 -9.27 -25.03 -40.10
CA GLY A 452 -9.97 -24.42 -41.24
C GLY A 452 -9.39 -23.05 -41.60
N ASP A 453 -10.10 -22.28 -42.40
CA ASP A 453 -9.57 -21.00 -42.92
C ASP A 453 -9.76 -19.82 -41.98
N ASP A 454 -10.71 -19.87 -41.00
CA ASP A 454 -11.11 -18.70 -40.22
C ASP A 454 -11.25 -18.93 -38.71
N TRP A 455 -10.93 -20.11 -38.19
CA TRP A 455 -11.07 -20.42 -36.78
C TRP A 455 -9.73 -20.34 -36.05
N ASN A 456 -9.66 -19.54 -34.98
CA ASN A 456 -8.54 -19.56 -34.02
C ASN A 456 -9.07 -19.89 -32.63
N TRP A 457 -8.30 -20.64 -31.87
CA TRP A 457 -8.66 -21.02 -30.51
C TRP A 457 -7.48 -20.85 -29.55
N ARG A 458 -7.81 -20.64 -28.28
CA ARG A 458 -6.83 -20.56 -27.21
C ARG A 458 -7.41 -21.22 -25.96
N VAL A 459 -6.57 -21.99 -25.25
CA VAL A 459 -6.86 -22.58 -23.94
C VAL A 459 -5.65 -22.35 -23.06
N GLU A 460 -5.86 -21.74 -21.89
CA GLU A 460 -4.79 -21.43 -20.95
C GLU A 460 -5.22 -21.79 -19.54
N ALA A 461 -4.27 -22.29 -18.73
CA ALA A 461 -4.47 -22.55 -17.32
C ALA A 461 -3.37 -21.86 -16.49
N VAL A 462 -3.73 -21.34 -15.33
CA VAL A 462 -2.83 -20.72 -14.38
C VAL A 462 -3.10 -21.22 -12.98
N GLY A 463 -2.01 -21.51 -12.24
CA GLY A 463 -2.01 -21.74 -10.81
C GLY A 463 -1.02 -20.78 -10.13
N ALA A 464 -1.46 -20.13 -9.07
CA ALA A 464 -0.60 -19.24 -8.30
C ALA A 464 -0.87 -19.37 -6.80
N ARG A 465 0.18 -19.23 -5.99
CA ARG A 465 0.09 -19.22 -4.54
C ARG A 465 1.08 -18.19 -3.99
N ASP A 466 0.62 -17.40 -3.03
CA ASP A 466 1.39 -16.43 -2.28
C ASP A 466 1.36 -16.82 -0.80
N ASN A 467 2.53 -17.07 -0.20
CA ASN A 467 2.69 -17.41 1.21
C ASN A 467 3.48 -16.31 1.90
N LEU A 468 2.89 -15.73 2.92
CA LEU A 468 3.48 -14.66 3.71
C LEU A 468 3.69 -15.11 5.15
N SER A 469 4.88 -14.86 5.67
CA SER A 469 5.19 -14.92 7.10
C SER A 469 5.45 -13.52 7.62
N LEU A 470 4.60 -13.05 8.54
CA LEU A 470 4.75 -11.75 9.19
C LEU A 470 5.25 -11.96 10.61
N THR A 471 6.49 -11.54 10.88
CA THR A 471 7.06 -11.51 12.24
C THR A 471 7.04 -10.09 12.79
N GLN A 472 6.45 -9.92 13.95
CA GLN A 472 6.35 -8.66 14.68
C GLN A 472 7.29 -8.70 15.89
N HIS A 473 8.07 -7.64 16.05
CA HIS A 473 9.01 -7.41 17.14
C HIS A 473 8.55 -6.23 17.99
N GLY A 474 8.93 -6.21 19.26
CA GLY A 474 8.73 -5.06 20.13
C GLY A 474 7.29 -4.86 20.63
N LEU A 475 6.41 -5.82 20.44
CA LEU A 475 5.06 -5.81 20.98
C LEU A 475 5.07 -6.31 22.42
N LEU A 476 4.67 -5.48 23.39
CA LEU A 476 4.70 -5.83 24.80
C LEU A 476 3.55 -6.78 25.14
N ASN A 477 3.87 -7.94 25.71
CA ASN A 477 2.89 -8.83 26.28
C ASN A 477 2.39 -8.28 27.64
N ILE A 478 1.08 -8.15 27.77
CA ILE A 478 0.43 -7.49 28.90
C ILE A 478 0.73 -8.20 30.21
N ALA A 479 0.55 -9.52 30.25
CA ALA A 479 0.77 -10.31 31.47
C ALA A 479 2.26 -10.34 31.85
N ALA A 480 3.15 -10.48 30.89
CA ALA A 480 4.58 -10.48 31.14
C ALA A 480 5.09 -9.13 31.65
N LEU A 481 4.58 -8.02 31.09
CA LEU A 481 4.90 -6.67 31.58
C LEU A 481 4.39 -6.47 33.02
N SER A 482 3.17 -6.88 33.32
CA SER A 482 2.62 -6.83 34.68
C SER A 482 3.52 -7.59 35.68
N ASN A 483 3.91 -8.80 35.32
CA ASN A 483 4.81 -9.60 36.16
C ASN A 483 6.18 -8.93 36.32
N ALA A 484 6.76 -8.39 35.24
CA ALA A 484 8.05 -7.71 35.34
C ALA A 484 8.02 -6.46 36.22
N ILE A 485 6.90 -5.74 36.25
CA ILE A 485 6.68 -4.61 37.17
C ILE A 485 6.54 -5.09 38.59
N ASN A 486 5.72 -6.10 38.90
CA ASN A 486 5.45 -6.60 40.22
C ASN A 486 6.64 -7.33 40.83
N THR A 487 7.52 -7.92 40.05
CA THR A 487 8.76 -8.52 40.52
C THR A 487 9.91 -7.53 40.60
N GLY A 488 9.78 -6.36 39.95
CA GLY A 488 10.87 -5.40 39.80
C GLY A 488 11.97 -5.87 38.83
N ALA A 489 11.65 -6.84 37.97
CA ALA A 489 12.62 -7.45 37.05
C ALA A 489 13.03 -6.49 35.92
N TYR A 490 12.17 -5.53 35.53
CA TYR A 490 12.50 -4.50 34.54
C TYR A 490 12.95 -3.21 35.26
N ASN A 491 14.08 -2.67 34.83
CA ASN A 491 14.66 -1.45 35.38
C ASN A 491 14.24 -0.25 34.55
N PHE A 492 13.29 0.56 35.04
CA PHE A 492 12.82 1.79 34.39
C PHE A 492 13.73 2.99 34.66
N VAL A 493 14.57 2.93 35.73
CA VAL A 493 15.53 3.99 36.07
C VAL A 493 16.71 3.97 35.11
N ASN A 494 17.22 2.78 34.83
CA ASN A 494 18.33 2.59 33.90
C ASN A 494 18.03 1.42 32.94
N PRO A 495 17.28 1.67 31.82
CA PRO A 495 16.89 0.61 30.90
C PRO A 495 18.04 -0.15 30.24
N SER A 496 19.23 0.45 30.13
CA SER A 496 20.40 -0.21 29.55
C SER A 496 20.89 -1.41 30.37
N GLN A 497 20.48 -1.50 31.63
CA GLN A 497 20.83 -2.62 32.53
C GLN A 497 19.89 -3.83 32.38
N ASN A 498 18.77 -3.68 31.64
CA ASN A 498 17.91 -4.81 31.38
C ASN A 498 18.63 -5.86 30.51
N THR A 499 18.57 -7.11 30.95
CA THR A 499 19.13 -8.21 30.14
C THR A 499 18.28 -8.50 28.93
N GLN A 500 18.84 -9.13 27.89
CA GLN A 500 18.08 -9.56 26.75
C GLN A 500 16.93 -10.51 27.15
N ALA A 501 17.16 -11.40 28.09
CA ALA A 501 16.14 -12.33 28.60
C ALA A 501 14.91 -11.60 29.20
N VAL A 502 15.11 -10.48 29.91
CA VAL A 502 14.00 -9.66 30.43
C VAL A 502 13.24 -8.99 29.29
N ARG A 503 13.95 -8.45 28.33
CA ARG A 503 13.32 -7.84 27.13
C ARG A 503 12.50 -8.86 26.34
N ASP A 504 13.08 -10.03 26.04
CA ASP A 504 12.42 -11.10 25.29
C ASP A 504 11.21 -11.69 26.05
N ALA A 505 11.29 -11.78 27.37
CA ALA A 505 10.14 -12.23 28.19
C ALA A 505 8.98 -11.25 28.12
N ILE A 506 9.24 -9.93 28.11
CA ILE A 506 8.21 -8.89 28.04
C ILE A 506 7.67 -8.75 26.60
N SER A 507 8.52 -8.94 25.62
CA SER A 507 8.21 -8.70 24.21
C SER A 507 8.68 -9.86 23.33
N PRO A 508 8.06 -11.02 23.41
CA PRO A 508 8.39 -12.16 22.55
C PRO A 508 7.99 -11.85 21.10
N ASP A 509 8.84 -12.26 20.17
CA ASP A 509 8.52 -12.18 18.75
C ASP A 509 7.25 -12.96 18.41
N LYS A 510 6.44 -12.40 17.51
CA LYS A 510 5.17 -12.98 17.09
C LYS A 510 5.11 -13.18 15.58
N THR A 511 5.15 -14.43 15.14
CA THR A 511 5.07 -14.80 13.72
C THR A 511 3.67 -15.28 13.38
N THR A 512 3.11 -14.72 12.31
CA THR A 512 1.75 -15.03 11.82
C THR A 512 1.83 -15.40 10.34
N PRO A 513 1.45 -16.63 9.95
CA PRO A 513 1.37 -17.02 8.55
C PRO A 513 0.06 -16.55 7.91
N SER A 514 0.14 -16.19 6.63
CA SER A 514 -1.02 -15.88 5.80
C SER A 514 -0.77 -16.41 4.38
N HIS A 515 -1.82 -16.72 3.64
CA HIS A 515 -1.65 -17.15 2.25
C HIS A 515 -2.85 -16.80 1.38
N SER A 516 -2.60 -16.69 0.10
CA SER A 516 -3.63 -16.61 -0.94
C SER A 516 -3.29 -17.56 -2.08
N SER A 517 -4.31 -17.97 -2.83
CA SER A 517 -4.11 -18.80 -4.02
C SER A 517 -5.17 -18.54 -5.09
N LEU A 518 -4.76 -18.78 -6.34
CA LEU A 518 -5.62 -18.69 -7.52
C LEU A 518 -5.36 -19.92 -8.41
N MET A 519 -6.42 -20.48 -8.92
CA MET A 519 -6.39 -21.46 -10.02
C MET A 519 -7.44 -21.04 -11.05
N ALA A 520 -7.06 -20.94 -12.32
CA ALA A 520 -8.00 -20.61 -13.38
C ALA A 520 -7.70 -21.37 -14.67
N ILE A 521 -8.75 -21.58 -15.43
CA ILE A 521 -8.70 -22.04 -16.82
C ILE A 521 -9.53 -21.10 -17.66
N ASP A 522 -8.97 -20.67 -18.78
CA ASP A 522 -9.58 -19.78 -19.78
C ASP A 522 -9.58 -20.48 -21.13
N ALA A 523 -10.69 -20.42 -21.85
CA ALA A 523 -10.80 -20.90 -23.20
C ALA A 523 -11.54 -19.89 -24.07
N SER A 524 -11.06 -19.67 -25.30
CA SER A 524 -11.72 -18.80 -26.26
C SER A 524 -11.53 -19.33 -27.68
N ILE A 525 -12.49 -19.00 -28.53
CA ILE A 525 -12.47 -19.29 -29.94
C ILE A 525 -12.89 -18.04 -30.70
N THR A 526 -12.22 -17.74 -31.81
CA THR A 526 -12.53 -16.62 -32.68
C THR A 526 -12.82 -17.10 -34.09
N LYS A 527 -13.70 -16.40 -34.77
CA LYS A 527 -14.09 -16.71 -36.14
C LYS A 527 -14.34 -15.44 -36.96
N LYS A 528 -13.87 -15.42 -38.19
CA LYS A 528 -14.32 -14.50 -39.20
C LYS A 528 -15.72 -14.92 -39.67
N LEU A 529 -16.71 -14.03 -39.61
CA LEU A 529 -18.09 -14.32 -40.00
C LEU A 529 -18.31 -14.02 -41.48
N TRP A 530 -18.22 -12.77 -41.90
CA TRP A 530 -18.32 -12.32 -43.29
C TRP A 530 -17.64 -10.96 -43.47
N ALA A 531 -17.36 -10.60 -44.72
CA ALA A 531 -16.77 -9.31 -45.04
C ALA A 531 -17.86 -8.22 -45.02
N LEU A 532 -17.55 -7.09 -44.34
CA LEU A 532 -18.29 -5.83 -44.39
C LEU A 532 -17.52 -4.81 -45.25
N PRO A 533 -18.12 -3.65 -45.64
CA PRO A 533 -17.39 -2.67 -46.40
C PRO A 533 -16.06 -2.20 -45.83
N GLY A 534 -15.92 -2.13 -44.52
CA GLY A 534 -14.69 -1.71 -43.84
C GLY A 534 -13.73 -2.84 -43.47
N GLY A 535 -14.04 -4.10 -43.81
CA GLY A 535 -13.20 -5.27 -43.49
C GLY A 535 -13.97 -6.46 -42.91
N ASP A 536 -13.27 -7.40 -42.34
CA ASP A 536 -13.87 -8.65 -41.85
C ASP A 536 -14.58 -8.45 -40.50
N MET A 537 -15.83 -8.88 -40.41
CA MET A 537 -16.55 -8.97 -39.14
C MET A 537 -16.05 -10.20 -38.36
N MET A 538 -15.61 -9.98 -37.14
CA MET A 538 -15.00 -10.99 -36.30
C MET A 538 -15.84 -11.25 -35.05
N LEU A 539 -16.04 -12.51 -34.71
CA LEU A 539 -16.66 -12.92 -33.44
C LEU A 539 -15.69 -13.71 -32.61
N ALA A 540 -15.58 -13.34 -31.34
CA ALA A 540 -14.90 -14.14 -30.32
C ALA A 540 -15.92 -14.57 -29.25
N VAL A 541 -15.82 -15.81 -28.79
CA VAL A 541 -16.56 -16.33 -27.63
C VAL A 541 -15.62 -17.08 -26.71
N GLY A 542 -15.88 -17.07 -25.43
CA GLY A 542 -15.03 -17.79 -24.48
C GLY A 542 -15.70 -18.05 -23.15
N ALA A 543 -15.02 -18.86 -22.34
CA ALA A 543 -15.42 -19.23 -21.00
C ALA A 543 -14.22 -19.26 -20.07
N GLN A 544 -14.47 -19.02 -18.78
CA GLN A 544 -13.48 -19.07 -17.71
C GLN A 544 -14.07 -19.78 -16.50
N ALA A 545 -13.24 -20.60 -15.85
CA ALA A 545 -13.51 -21.07 -14.50
C ALA A 545 -12.31 -20.72 -13.62
N ARG A 546 -12.55 -20.11 -12.45
CA ARG A 546 -11.47 -19.80 -11.51
C ARG A 546 -11.87 -20.05 -10.07
N LYS A 547 -10.90 -20.41 -9.23
CA LYS A 547 -11.03 -20.57 -7.79
C LYS A 547 -10.01 -19.69 -7.10
N GLU A 548 -10.45 -18.93 -6.13
CA GLU A 548 -9.61 -18.04 -5.31
C GLU A 548 -9.79 -18.37 -3.83
N VAL A 549 -8.72 -18.27 -3.06
CA VAL A 549 -8.70 -18.50 -1.60
C VAL A 549 -7.83 -17.43 -0.96
N LEU A 550 -8.25 -16.94 0.20
CA LEU A 550 -7.46 -16.07 1.08
C LEU A 550 -7.59 -16.53 2.52
N GLU A 551 -6.45 -16.66 3.19
CA GLU A 551 -6.35 -16.87 4.64
C GLU A 551 -5.31 -15.90 5.20
N ASN A 552 -5.79 -14.77 5.73
CA ASN A 552 -5.00 -13.80 6.46
C ASN A 552 -5.34 -13.90 7.94
N ASN A 553 -4.43 -14.46 8.73
CA ASN A 553 -4.67 -14.74 10.14
C ASN A 553 -4.54 -13.49 11.01
N ASN A 554 -5.35 -13.42 12.04
CA ASN A 554 -5.30 -12.37 13.04
C ASN A 554 -3.97 -12.44 13.82
N GLN A 555 -3.27 -11.33 13.86
CA GLN A 555 -1.97 -11.20 14.51
C GLN A 555 -2.06 -11.12 16.04
N ASN A 556 -3.23 -10.83 16.59
CA ASN A 556 -3.46 -10.68 18.02
C ASN A 556 -4.81 -11.26 18.46
N VAL A 557 -5.01 -12.56 18.20
CA VAL A 557 -6.26 -13.30 18.54
C VAL A 557 -6.63 -13.20 20.03
N ARG A 558 -5.60 -13.18 20.92
CA ARG A 558 -5.80 -13.17 22.37
C ARG A 558 -5.93 -11.77 22.94
N LEU A 559 -5.70 -10.73 22.13
CA LEU A 559 -5.61 -9.34 22.58
C LEU A 559 -4.64 -9.15 23.78
N ASP A 560 -3.51 -9.85 23.73
CA ASP A 560 -2.56 -10.00 24.83
C ASP A 560 -1.33 -9.08 24.70
N THR A 561 -1.33 -8.19 23.68
CA THR A 561 -0.25 -7.24 23.43
C THR A 561 -0.75 -5.80 23.40
N TYR A 562 0.13 -4.85 23.77
CA TYR A 562 -0.12 -3.41 23.69
C TYR A 562 -0.05 -2.91 22.25
N GLY A 563 -0.96 -1.98 21.92
CA GLY A 563 -0.86 -1.11 20.73
C GLY A 563 -1.11 -1.76 19.36
N LEU A 564 -1.58 -3.00 19.32
CA LEU A 564 -1.82 -3.70 18.07
C LEU A 564 -3.28 -3.62 17.62
N SER A 565 -3.53 -2.96 16.50
CA SER A 565 -4.79 -3.10 15.75
C SER A 565 -4.85 -4.50 15.12
N THR A 566 -6.04 -5.05 14.99
CA THR A 566 -6.26 -6.40 14.45
C THR A 566 -6.90 -6.34 13.07
N ALA A 567 -6.39 -7.15 12.15
CA ALA A 567 -7.00 -7.38 10.86
C ALA A 567 -6.91 -8.87 10.51
N SER A 568 -7.97 -9.42 9.98
CA SER A 568 -8.00 -10.78 9.45
C SER A 568 -8.96 -10.88 8.28
N ALA A 569 -8.66 -11.75 7.32
CA ALA A 569 -9.51 -11.96 6.16
C ALA A 569 -9.49 -13.42 5.73
N PHE A 570 -10.68 -14.00 5.58
CA PHE A 570 -10.84 -15.39 5.21
C PHE A 570 -11.92 -15.54 4.17
N GLY A 571 -11.63 -16.26 3.11
CA GLY A 571 -12.64 -16.57 2.11
C GLY A 571 -12.14 -17.47 1.01
N LYS A 572 -13.10 -18.04 0.30
CA LYS A 572 -12.88 -18.80 -0.93
C LYS A 572 -14.09 -18.66 -1.82
N HIS A 573 -13.87 -18.57 -3.11
CA HIS A 573 -14.94 -18.66 -4.08
C HIS A 573 -14.52 -19.36 -5.37
N THR A 574 -15.53 -19.78 -6.12
CA THR A 574 -15.39 -20.23 -7.49
C THR A 574 -16.21 -19.30 -8.37
N VAL A 575 -15.63 -18.88 -9.49
CA VAL A 575 -16.29 -18.03 -10.48
C VAL A 575 -16.33 -18.78 -11.80
N LYS A 576 -17.51 -18.80 -12.42
CA LYS A 576 -17.72 -19.30 -13.77
C LYS A 576 -18.14 -18.12 -14.63
N ALA A 577 -17.56 -18.01 -15.82
CA ALA A 577 -17.89 -16.90 -16.71
C ALA A 577 -17.99 -17.35 -18.17
N ALA A 578 -18.86 -16.68 -18.92
CA ALA A 578 -18.92 -16.75 -20.36
C ALA A 578 -18.86 -15.33 -20.94
N PHE A 579 -18.18 -15.15 -22.04
CA PHE A 579 -17.95 -13.85 -22.65
C PHE A 579 -17.93 -13.91 -24.18
N PHE A 580 -18.21 -12.77 -24.79
CA PHE A 580 -18.14 -12.61 -26.25
C PHE A 580 -17.61 -11.21 -26.61
N GLU A 581 -17.05 -11.11 -27.80
CA GLU A 581 -16.70 -9.85 -28.46
C GLU A 581 -17.01 -9.95 -29.95
N LEU A 582 -17.67 -8.92 -30.47
CA LEU A 582 -18.01 -8.74 -31.90
C LEU A 582 -17.34 -7.46 -32.38
N ALA A 583 -16.44 -7.58 -33.36
CA ALA A 583 -15.84 -6.45 -34.05
C ALA A 583 -16.47 -6.36 -35.44
N ALA A 584 -17.08 -5.22 -35.77
CA ALA A 584 -17.82 -4.98 -37.03
C ALA A 584 -17.32 -3.68 -37.68
N PRO A 585 -16.35 -3.77 -38.60
CA PRO A 585 -15.96 -2.63 -39.46
C PRO A 585 -17.04 -2.37 -40.52
N VAL A 586 -18.09 -1.65 -40.09
CA VAL A 586 -19.32 -1.46 -40.90
C VAL A 586 -19.10 -0.56 -42.11
N HIS A 587 -18.08 0.28 -42.10
CA HIS A 587 -17.66 1.15 -43.18
C HIS A 587 -16.13 1.33 -43.11
N ASP A 588 -15.47 1.69 -44.23
CA ASP A 588 -14.02 1.92 -44.30
C ASP A 588 -13.50 2.92 -43.25
N THR A 589 -14.38 3.82 -42.79
CA THR A 589 -14.09 4.83 -41.79
C THR A 589 -14.70 4.55 -40.43
N LEU A 590 -15.57 3.52 -40.26
CA LEU A 590 -16.31 3.31 -39.02
C LEU A 590 -16.26 1.86 -38.58
N GLU A 591 -15.70 1.66 -37.44
CA GLU A 591 -15.70 0.38 -36.74
C GLU A 591 -16.58 0.45 -35.49
N LEU A 592 -17.40 -0.57 -35.27
CA LEU A 592 -18.18 -0.80 -34.06
C LEU A 592 -17.65 -2.04 -33.34
N ASN A 593 -17.62 -2.00 -32.02
CA ASN A 593 -17.25 -3.15 -31.18
C ASN A 593 -18.29 -3.31 -30.09
N VAL A 594 -18.78 -4.53 -29.90
CA VAL A 594 -19.74 -4.90 -28.84
C VAL A 594 -19.18 -6.09 -28.10
N SER A 595 -19.07 -5.99 -26.79
CA SER A 595 -18.63 -7.10 -25.96
C SER A 595 -19.49 -7.25 -24.71
N GLY A 596 -19.52 -8.44 -24.16
CA GLY A 596 -20.26 -8.73 -22.96
C GLY A 596 -19.71 -9.94 -22.24
N ARG A 597 -19.81 -9.90 -20.91
CA ARG A 597 -19.39 -11.00 -20.04
C ARG A 597 -20.40 -11.21 -18.93
N TYR A 598 -20.73 -12.44 -18.68
CA TYR A 598 -21.53 -12.88 -17.53
C TYR A 598 -20.65 -13.66 -16.57
N ASP A 599 -20.58 -13.20 -15.34
CA ASP A 599 -19.84 -13.83 -14.24
C ASP A 599 -20.82 -14.35 -13.19
N ASP A 600 -20.65 -15.61 -12.74
CA ASP A 600 -21.43 -16.28 -11.71
C ASP A 600 -20.51 -16.72 -10.57
N TYR A 601 -20.80 -16.25 -9.36
CA TYR A 601 -20.01 -16.46 -8.16
C TYR A 601 -20.67 -17.45 -7.21
N SER A 602 -19.88 -18.35 -6.62
CA SER A 602 -20.35 -19.34 -5.64
C SER A 602 -20.98 -18.74 -4.39
N GLU A 603 -20.78 -17.45 -4.11
CA GLU A 603 -21.42 -16.70 -3.03
C GLU A 603 -22.87 -16.30 -3.36
N GLY A 604 -23.40 -16.66 -4.52
CA GLY A 604 -24.80 -16.51 -4.89
C GLY A 604 -25.16 -15.18 -5.55
N PHE A 605 -24.18 -14.48 -6.13
CA PHE A 605 -24.44 -13.32 -6.98
C PHE A 605 -23.85 -13.51 -8.39
N SER A 606 -24.43 -12.83 -9.35
CA SER A 606 -23.98 -12.82 -10.73
C SER A 606 -24.02 -11.41 -11.31
N HIS A 607 -23.26 -11.16 -12.34
CA HIS A 607 -23.23 -9.85 -13.01
C HIS A 607 -22.99 -9.97 -14.51
N PHE A 608 -23.74 -9.18 -15.30
CA PHE A 608 -23.51 -9.01 -16.72
C PHE A 608 -22.85 -7.66 -17.00
N SER A 609 -21.71 -7.67 -17.66
CA SER A 609 -20.87 -6.51 -17.98
C SER A 609 -20.85 -6.25 -19.49
N PRO A 610 -21.74 -5.42 -20.04
CA PRO A 610 -21.72 -5.04 -21.44
C PRO A 610 -20.76 -3.90 -21.73
N LYS A 611 -20.22 -3.85 -22.95
CA LYS A 611 -19.45 -2.72 -23.48
C LYS A 611 -19.82 -2.48 -24.95
N PHE A 612 -19.96 -1.21 -25.30
CA PHE A 612 -20.15 -0.71 -26.65
C PHE A 612 -19.03 0.27 -26.95
N ALA A 613 -18.38 0.11 -28.09
CA ALA A 613 -17.31 0.99 -28.52
C ALA A 613 -17.42 1.30 -30.02
N ALA A 614 -17.00 2.49 -30.39
CA ALA A 614 -16.95 2.93 -31.77
C ALA A 614 -15.65 3.70 -32.04
N LYS A 615 -15.11 3.54 -33.23
CA LYS A 615 -14.01 4.32 -33.75
C LYS A 615 -14.37 4.81 -35.15
N TRP A 616 -14.34 6.14 -35.36
CA TRP A 616 -14.57 6.78 -36.63
C TRP A 616 -13.29 7.45 -37.09
N THR A 617 -12.79 7.03 -38.25
CA THR A 617 -11.54 7.51 -38.87
C THR A 617 -11.88 8.18 -40.21
N PRO A 618 -12.38 9.46 -40.19
CA PRO A 618 -12.80 10.14 -41.40
C PRO A 618 -11.63 10.35 -42.39
N ILE A 619 -10.44 10.51 -41.88
CA ILE A 619 -9.19 10.58 -42.64
C ILE A 619 -8.11 9.82 -41.88
N ARG A 620 -7.08 9.34 -42.57
CA ARG A 620 -6.00 8.52 -41.97
C ARG A 620 -5.27 9.22 -40.81
N GLN A 621 -5.22 10.54 -40.81
CA GLN A 621 -4.52 11.34 -39.80
C GLN A 621 -5.37 11.65 -38.57
N PHE A 622 -6.66 11.33 -38.58
CA PHE A 622 -7.56 11.73 -37.49
C PHE A 622 -8.65 10.69 -37.26
N ALA A 623 -8.80 10.32 -36.00
CA ALA A 623 -9.86 9.43 -35.55
C ALA A 623 -10.56 9.95 -34.29
N ILE A 624 -11.82 9.65 -34.16
CA ILE A 624 -12.63 9.87 -32.97
C ILE A 624 -12.98 8.48 -32.40
N ARG A 625 -12.84 8.29 -31.12
CA ARG A 625 -13.21 7.06 -30.44
C ARG A 625 -14.16 7.34 -29.29
N GLY A 626 -14.98 6.37 -28.95
CA GLY A 626 -15.85 6.44 -27.79
C GLY A 626 -16.26 5.07 -27.28
N THR A 627 -16.38 4.95 -25.95
CA THR A 627 -16.79 3.73 -25.29
C THR A 627 -17.85 4.01 -24.23
N TYR A 628 -18.76 3.05 -24.06
CA TYR A 628 -19.67 2.99 -22.93
C TYR A 628 -19.64 1.59 -22.36
N SER A 629 -19.35 1.44 -21.07
CA SER A 629 -19.27 0.14 -20.40
C SER A 629 -19.94 0.15 -19.04
N LYS A 630 -20.44 -1.03 -18.65
CA LYS A 630 -20.80 -1.34 -17.27
C LYS A 630 -19.83 -2.39 -16.74
N GLY A 631 -19.47 -2.29 -15.48
CA GLY A 631 -18.60 -3.25 -14.82
C GLY A 631 -18.95 -3.38 -13.36
N PHE A 632 -18.19 -4.19 -12.64
CA PHE A 632 -18.40 -4.43 -11.22
C PHE A 632 -17.11 -4.78 -10.50
N ARG A 633 -17.12 -4.63 -9.17
CA ARG A 633 -16.13 -5.17 -8.25
C ARG A 633 -16.82 -6.16 -7.33
N ALA A 634 -16.30 -7.37 -7.24
CA ALA A 634 -16.74 -8.32 -6.23
C ALA A 634 -16.35 -7.82 -4.83
N PRO A 635 -17.14 -8.10 -3.78
CA PRO A 635 -16.69 -7.90 -2.42
C PRO A 635 -15.38 -8.67 -2.17
N THR A 636 -14.40 -8.05 -1.53
CA THR A 636 -13.18 -8.75 -1.13
C THR A 636 -13.48 -9.73 0.00
N PHE A 637 -12.61 -10.71 0.22
CA PHE A 637 -12.78 -11.65 1.33
C PHE A 637 -12.72 -10.97 2.71
N ALA A 638 -12.03 -9.82 2.80
CA ALA A 638 -12.04 -8.99 4.00
C ALA A 638 -13.41 -8.34 4.25
N GLU A 639 -14.12 -7.98 3.17
CA GLU A 639 -15.44 -7.35 3.24
C GLU A 639 -16.58 -8.36 3.41
N SER A 640 -16.53 -9.51 2.75
CA SER A 640 -17.60 -10.50 2.70
C SER A 640 -17.40 -11.72 3.60
N GLY A 641 -16.15 -12.04 3.94
CA GLY A 641 -15.85 -13.26 4.70
C GLY A 641 -16.44 -13.23 6.12
N PRO A 642 -17.23 -14.22 6.53
CA PRO A 642 -17.94 -14.19 7.82
C PRO A 642 -17.01 -14.24 9.04
N ARG A 643 -15.76 -14.68 8.87
CA ARG A 643 -14.70 -14.67 9.90
C ARG A 643 -13.72 -13.50 9.75
N SER A 644 -13.91 -12.67 8.72
CA SER A 644 -13.08 -11.51 8.48
C SER A 644 -13.42 -10.39 9.43
N GLN A 645 -12.41 -9.74 9.97
CA GLN A 645 -12.57 -8.67 10.94
C GLN A 645 -11.43 -7.65 10.80
N TYR A 646 -11.80 -6.40 10.95
CA TYR A 646 -10.87 -5.30 11.08
C TYR A 646 -11.25 -4.46 12.30
N ALA A 647 -10.31 -4.11 13.16
CA ALA A 647 -10.55 -3.23 14.30
C ALA A 647 -9.62 -2.00 14.20
N GLY A 648 -10.24 -0.86 13.94
CA GLY A 648 -9.64 0.46 14.11
C GLY A 648 -10.15 1.12 15.39
N PHE A 649 -9.55 2.25 15.78
CA PHE A 649 -9.88 2.93 17.03
C PHE A 649 -10.21 4.40 16.78
N VAL A 650 -11.23 4.89 17.51
CA VAL A 650 -11.62 6.29 17.54
C VAL A 650 -11.75 6.75 18.98
N THR A 651 -11.26 7.95 19.29
CA THR A 651 -11.47 8.53 20.62
C THR A 651 -12.94 8.87 20.80
N SER A 652 -13.57 8.32 21.82
CA SER A 652 -14.97 8.51 22.13
C SER A 652 -15.16 8.90 23.60
N THR A 653 -16.04 9.83 23.86
CA THR A 653 -16.37 10.27 25.23
C THR A 653 -17.73 9.72 25.63
N PRO A 654 -17.83 8.97 26.74
CA PRO A 654 -19.11 8.50 27.26
C PRO A 654 -20.06 9.68 27.56
N PRO A 655 -21.38 9.48 27.42
CA PRO A 655 -22.37 10.53 27.72
C PRO A 655 -22.34 10.97 29.19
N VAL A 656 -22.82 12.18 29.45
CA VAL A 656 -22.87 12.79 30.81
C VAL A 656 -23.59 11.88 31.81
N ALA A 657 -24.66 11.22 31.42
CA ALA A 657 -25.39 10.28 32.32
C ALA A 657 -24.49 9.12 32.78
N PHE A 658 -23.68 8.53 31.90
CA PHE A 658 -22.69 7.53 32.25
C PHE A 658 -21.62 8.11 33.18
N GLN A 659 -21.09 9.28 32.85
CA GLN A 659 -20.10 9.95 33.70
C GLN A 659 -20.62 10.20 35.12
N THR A 660 -21.88 10.66 35.26
CA THR A 660 -22.52 10.88 36.55
C THR A 660 -22.66 9.57 37.34
N ALA A 661 -23.06 8.47 36.69
CA ALA A 661 -23.17 7.15 37.29
C ALA A 661 -21.83 6.60 37.82
N HIS A 662 -20.72 7.10 37.31
CA HIS A 662 -19.35 6.77 37.70
C HIS A 662 -18.67 7.87 38.52
N GLY A 663 -19.42 8.74 39.21
CA GLY A 663 -18.86 9.74 40.11
C GLY A 663 -18.37 11.03 39.43
N GLY A 664 -18.68 11.25 38.16
CA GLY A 664 -18.40 12.48 37.42
C GLY A 664 -17.15 12.43 36.53
N THR A 665 -16.81 13.58 35.98
CA THR A 665 -15.74 13.73 34.98
C THR A 665 -14.32 13.56 35.56
N THR A 666 -14.17 13.51 36.88
CA THR A 666 -12.87 13.26 37.52
C THR A 666 -12.50 11.78 37.57
N ASN A 667 -13.48 10.86 37.38
CA ASN A 667 -13.20 9.44 37.29
C ASN A 667 -12.60 9.09 35.90
N PRO A 668 -11.37 8.58 35.84
CA PRO A 668 -10.74 8.21 34.58
C PRO A 668 -11.53 7.17 33.78
N TYR A 669 -12.27 6.29 34.46
CA TYR A 669 -13.13 5.30 33.78
C TYR A 669 -14.25 5.94 32.95
N ALA A 670 -14.68 7.10 33.34
CA ALA A 670 -15.77 7.85 32.70
C ALA A 670 -15.28 8.89 31.66
N GLN A 671 -13.96 9.04 31.50
CA GLN A 671 -13.37 9.98 30.53
C GLN A 671 -13.34 9.43 29.12
N ALA A 672 -12.89 10.24 28.17
CA ALA A 672 -12.65 9.86 26.79
C ALA A 672 -11.68 8.66 26.70
N TYR A 673 -11.98 7.69 25.86
CA TYR A 673 -11.18 6.50 25.66
C TYR A 673 -11.16 6.08 24.19
N SER A 674 -10.26 5.18 23.82
CA SER A 674 -10.24 4.59 22.48
C SER A 674 -11.31 3.52 22.35
N LEU A 675 -12.39 3.86 21.64
CA LEU A 675 -13.42 2.90 21.25
C LEU A 675 -12.92 2.12 20.02
N GLY A 676 -12.91 0.80 20.11
CA GLY A 676 -12.66 -0.06 18.98
C GLY A 676 -13.90 -0.11 18.06
N ARG A 677 -13.70 0.24 16.79
CA ARG A 677 -14.64 -0.01 15.72
C ARG A 677 -14.25 -1.32 15.04
N GLY A 678 -14.90 -2.41 15.40
CA GLY A 678 -14.71 -3.70 14.75
C GLY A 678 -15.58 -3.75 13.49
N VAL A 679 -14.96 -3.80 12.32
CA VAL A 679 -15.69 -3.97 11.07
C VAL A 679 -15.68 -5.45 10.73
N ALA A 680 -16.85 -6.08 10.76
CA ALA A 680 -17.01 -7.49 10.47
C ALA A 680 -17.41 -7.71 9.01
N GLY A 681 -16.90 -8.80 8.42
CA GLY A 681 -17.26 -9.21 7.07
C GLY A 681 -18.74 -9.54 6.99
N ASN A 682 -19.38 -9.13 5.88
CA ASN A 682 -20.81 -9.32 5.64
C ASN A 682 -21.04 -10.18 4.38
N PRO A 683 -21.44 -11.45 4.51
CA PRO A 683 -21.67 -12.33 3.37
C PRO A 683 -22.85 -11.92 2.47
N ASN A 684 -23.70 -10.99 2.92
CA ASN A 684 -24.86 -10.52 2.16
C ASN A 684 -24.56 -9.28 1.28
N LEU A 685 -23.29 -8.90 1.16
CA LEU A 685 -22.90 -7.77 0.32
C LEU A 685 -23.18 -8.04 -1.16
N LYS A 686 -23.64 -7.00 -1.83
CA LYS A 686 -23.75 -6.97 -3.30
C LYS A 686 -22.46 -6.43 -3.91
N PRO A 687 -22.14 -6.84 -5.16
CA PRO A 687 -21.05 -6.22 -5.89
C PRO A 687 -21.23 -4.71 -6.04
N GLU A 688 -20.14 -3.96 -5.94
CA GLU A 688 -20.13 -2.57 -6.39
C GLU A 688 -20.28 -2.55 -7.92
N LYS A 689 -21.02 -1.59 -8.44
CA LYS A 689 -21.29 -1.45 -9.87
C LYS A 689 -20.65 -0.22 -10.43
N SER A 690 -20.22 -0.29 -11.68
CA SER A 690 -19.68 0.87 -12.38
C SER A 690 -20.39 1.13 -13.70
N ARG A 691 -20.35 2.40 -14.10
CA ARG A 691 -20.69 2.87 -15.43
C ARG A 691 -19.59 3.82 -15.88
N SER A 692 -18.93 3.48 -16.98
CA SER A 692 -17.86 4.26 -17.56
C SER A 692 -18.26 4.77 -18.94
N PHE A 693 -17.95 6.00 -19.23
CA PHE A 693 -18.01 6.63 -20.52
C PHE A 693 -16.66 7.24 -20.85
N THR A 694 -16.10 6.92 -22.00
CA THR A 694 -14.85 7.51 -22.49
C THR A 694 -15.04 7.98 -23.92
N THR A 695 -14.54 9.16 -24.26
CA THR A 695 -14.50 9.67 -25.64
C THR A 695 -13.22 10.44 -25.87
N GLY A 696 -12.66 10.33 -27.05
CA GLY A 696 -11.40 10.99 -27.36
C GLY A 696 -11.11 11.10 -28.83
N VAL A 697 -10.02 11.78 -29.10
CA VAL A 697 -9.49 11.98 -30.46
C VAL A 697 -8.06 11.43 -30.54
N ILE A 698 -7.74 10.86 -31.69
CA ILE A 698 -6.41 10.46 -32.09
C ILE A 698 -6.01 11.31 -33.27
N ALA A 699 -4.85 11.92 -33.24
CA ALA A 699 -4.32 12.73 -34.33
C ALA A 699 -2.89 12.28 -34.65
N GLU A 700 -2.68 11.88 -35.90
CA GLU A 700 -1.38 11.49 -36.46
C GLU A 700 -1.09 12.36 -37.70
N PRO A 701 -0.86 13.69 -37.48
CA PRO A 701 -0.75 14.64 -38.61
C PRO A 701 0.47 14.34 -39.50
N THR A 702 1.46 13.66 -38.94
CA THR A 702 2.66 13.22 -39.65
C THR A 702 3.05 11.82 -39.17
N LYS A 703 3.91 11.11 -39.91
CA LYS A 703 4.42 9.77 -39.51
C LYS A 703 5.26 9.76 -38.22
N TRP A 704 5.75 10.91 -37.81
CA TRP A 704 6.61 11.05 -36.62
C TRP A 704 5.88 11.61 -35.40
N LEU A 705 4.60 12.02 -35.52
CA LEU A 705 3.83 12.61 -34.42
C LEU A 705 2.47 11.92 -34.27
N SER A 706 2.26 11.32 -33.08
CA SER A 706 0.96 10.78 -32.64
C SER A 706 0.52 11.50 -31.37
N MET A 707 -0.76 11.87 -31.29
CA MET A 707 -1.37 12.56 -30.15
C MET A 707 -2.73 11.97 -29.84
N THR A 708 -3.06 11.89 -28.55
CA THR A 708 -4.39 11.48 -28.08
C THR A 708 -4.89 12.43 -27.00
N VAL A 709 -6.18 12.70 -27.01
CA VAL A 709 -6.91 13.41 -25.93
C VAL A 709 -8.15 12.61 -25.62
N ASP A 710 -8.27 12.09 -24.42
CA ASP A 710 -9.38 11.25 -24.00
C ASP A 710 -10.06 11.84 -22.75
N TYR A 711 -11.34 12.14 -22.85
CA TYR A 711 -12.19 12.47 -21.69
C TYR A 711 -12.77 11.18 -21.12
N TYR A 712 -12.76 11.04 -19.81
CA TYR A 712 -13.40 9.94 -19.10
C TYR A 712 -14.39 10.43 -18.05
N ASN A 713 -15.44 9.62 -17.80
CA ASN A 713 -16.38 9.77 -16.71
C ASN A 713 -16.75 8.39 -16.16
N VAL A 714 -16.46 8.15 -14.89
CA VAL A 714 -16.75 6.89 -14.21
C VAL A 714 -17.63 7.17 -13.00
N LYS A 715 -18.77 6.49 -12.90
CA LYS A 715 -19.61 6.42 -11.70
C LYS A 715 -19.49 5.03 -11.11
N LYS A 716 -19.15 4.95 -9.81
CA LYS A 716 -19.08 3.72 -9.03
C LYS A 716 -20.17 3.79 -7.95
N SER A 717 -21.11 2.89 -7.95
CA SER A 717 -22.28 2.85 -7.04
C SER A 717 -22.29 1.59 -6.20
N ASP A 718 -23.13 1.60 -5.17
CA ASP A 718 -23.21 0.51 -4.18
C ASP A 718 -21.85 0.28 -3.49
N LEU A 719 -21.12 1.38 -3.17
CA LEU A 719 -19.79 1.28 -2.54
C LEU A 719 -19.88 0.47 -1.27
N ILE A 720 -18.92 -0.44 -1.07
CA ILE A 720 -18.80 -1.20 0.16
C ILE A 720 -18.02 -0.35 1.17
N VAL A 721 -18.70 0.03 2.23
CA VAL A 721 -18.17 0.87 3.30
C VAL A 721 -18.46 0.24 4.64
N ALA A 722 -17.66 0.56 5.66
CA ALA A 722 -17.99 0.17 7.02
C ALA A 722 -19.30 0.84 7.46
N GLY A 723 -20.10 0.15 8.25
CA GLY A 723 -21.42 0.63 8.70
C GLY A 723 -21.32 2.05 9.28
N PRO A 724 -22.14 3.00 8.82
CA PRO A 724 -21.99 4.42 9.14
C PRO A 724 -22.44 4.74 10.58
N ASP A 725 -23.24 3.87 11.20
CA ASP A 725 -23.98 4.18 12.43
C ASP A 725 -23.23 3.80 13.73
N VAL A 726 -21.89 3.75 13.71
CA VAL A 726 -21.11 3.42 14.93
C VAL A 726 -21.39 4.40 16.07
N SER A 727 -21.54 5.69 15.77
CA SER A 727 -21.88 6.70 16.78
C SER A 727 -23.28 6.49 17.35
N LYS A 728 -24.24 6.07 16.52
CA LYS A 728 -25.59 5.70 16.95
C LYS A 728 -25.58 4.46 17.83
N ALA A 729 -24.79 3.44 17.46
CA ALA A 729 -24.63 2.23 18.26
C ALA A 729 -23.97 2.52 19.62
N PHE A 730 -22.96 3.39 19.65
CA PHE A 730 -22.31 3.87 20.86
C PHE A 730 -23.31 4.60 21.78
N ALA A 731 -24.07 5.53 21.24
CA ALA A 731 -25.08 6.24 21.99
C ALA A 731 -26.18 5.31 22.54
N ALA A 732 -26.63 4.35 21.73
CA ALA A 732 -27.63 3.34 22.13
C ALA A 732 -27.15 2.46 23.28
N TYR A 733 -25.86 2.05 23.28
CA TYR A 733 -25.28 1.29 24.37
C TYR A 733 -25.42 2.02 25.71
N TYR A 734 -24.99 3.27 25.76
CA TYR A 734 -24.95 4.03 26.99
C TYR A 734 -26.33 4.53 27.45
N ALA A 735 -27.27 4.74 26.53
CA ALA A 735 -28.64 5.13 26.87
C ALA A 735 -29.42 4.05 27.63
N ALA A 736 -29.01 2.80 27.52
CA ALA A 736 -29.72 1.66 28.12
C ALA A 736 -29.44 1.47 29.63
N GLY A 737 -28.42 2.07 30.20
CA GLY A 737 -28.12 2.08 31.63
C GLY A 737 -27.56 0.76 32.21
N ASN A 738 -27.50 -0.34 31.45
CA ASN A 738 -26.85 -1.57 31.83
C ASN A 738 -26.29 -2.33 30.62
N GLN A 739 -25.37 -3.26 30.85
CA GLN A 739 -24.63 -3.97 29.77
C GLN A 739 -25.58 -4.79 28.87
N THR A 740 -26.50 -5.57 29.44
CA THR A 740 -27.36 -6.47 28.67
C THR A 740 -28.32 -5.70 27.76
N ALA A 741 -29.00 -4.70 28.32
CA ALA A 741 -29.89 -3.84 27.55
C ALA A 741 -29.10 -2.98 26.54
N GLY A 742 -27.89 -2.54 26.90
CA GLY A 742 -26.97 -1.79 26.02
C GLY A 742 -26.58 -2.61 24.80
N CYS A 743 -26.17 -3.84 24.98
CA CYS A 743 -25.80 -4.70 23.83
C CYS A 743 -27.03 -5.08 22.98
N ALA A 744 -28.21 -5.25 23.59
CA ALA A 744 -29.46 -5.41 22.85
C ALA A 744 -29.81 -4.16 22.03
N ALA A 745 -29.60 -2.97 22.59
CA ALA A 745 -29.81 -1.70 21.89
C ALA A 745 -28.80 -1.50 20.73
N VAL A 746 -27.56 -1.91 20.90
CA VAL A 746 -26.56 -1.92 19.79
C VAL A 746 -27.04 -2.85 18.66
N ALA A 747 -27.48 -4.07 18.98
CA ALA A 747 -27.98 -5.00 17.97
C ALA A 747 -29.23 -4.48 17.24
N ALA A 748 -30.05 -3.68 17.90
CA ALA A 748 -31.25 -3.06 17.33
C ALA A 748 -30.93 -1.91 16.34
N VAL A 749 -29.71 -1.41 16.30
CA VAL A 749 -29.30 -0.36 15.33
C VAL A 749 -29.37 -0.88 13.90
N GLY A 750 -29.04 -2.14 13.69
CA GLY A 750 -29.11 -2.79 12.38
C GLY A 750 -28.50 -4.19 12.39
N GLN A 751 -28.74 -4.92 11.33
CA GLN A 751 -28.17 -6.26 11.16
C GLN A 751 -26.62 -6.18 11.19
N GLY A 752 -26.00 -7.05 11.99
CA GLY A 752 -24.54 -7.13 12.11
C GLY A 752 -23.89 -6.16 13.11
N TYR A 753 -24.67 -5.26 13.73
CA TYR A 753 -24.21 -4.47 14.87
C TYR A 753 -24.22 -5.32 16.15
N SER A 754 -23.14 -5.28 16.91
CA SER A 754 -23.04 -6.01 18.18
C SER A 754 -21.98 -5.43 19.11
N CYS A 755 -22.14 -5.63 20.41
CA CYS A 755 -21.03 -5.49 21.35
C CYS A 755 -20.04 -6.65 21.11
N ASN A 756 -18.75 -6.34 20.99
CA ASN A 756 -17.72 -7.38 20.83
C ASN A 756 -16.91 -7.54 22.14
N VAL A 757 -16.37 -6.45 22.65
CA VAL A 757 -15.60 -6.46 23.89
C VAL A 757 -16.19 -5.44 24.86
N ILE A 758 -16.51 -5.90 26.06
CA ILE A 758 -16.93 -5.06 27.20
C ILE A 758 -15.79 -4.98 28.20
N ASP A 759 -15.60 -3.82 28.79
CA ASP A 759 -14.60 -3.62 29.81
C ASP A 759 -14.98 -4.30 31.14
N ALA A 760 -13.99 -4.52 31.99
CA ALA A 760 -14.23 -4.87 33.37
C ALA A 760 -15.06 -3.75 34.07
N PRO A 761 -15.88 -4.10 35.07
CA PRO A 761 -16.58 -3.09 35.84
C PRO A 761 -15.65 -2.07 36.48
N ASP A 762 -16.13 -0.81 36.60
CA ASP A 762 -15.40 0.22 37.32
C ASP A 762 -15.19 -0.21 38.78
N PRO A 763 -13.93 -0.31 39.26
CA PRO A 763 -13.68 -0.73 40.66
C PRO A 763 -14.31 0.18 41.72
N LEU A 764 -14.52 1.48 41.40
CA LEU A 764 -15.14 2.44 42.33
C LEU A 764 -16.67 2.38 42.27
N PHE A 765 -17.21 1.97 41.13
CA PHE A 765 -18.65 1.88 40.85
C PHE A 765 -19.04 0.54 40.21
N PRO A 766 -18.80 -0.60 40.85
CA PRO A 766 -18.87 -1.92 40.21
C PRO A 766 -20.30 -2.33 39.77
N LEU A 767 -21.31 -1.67 40.24
CA LEU A 767 -22.70 -1.88 39.83
C LEU A 767 -23.14 -1.01 38.66
N ALA A 768 -22.36 -0.01 38.31
CA ALA A 768 -22.64 0.86 37.16
C ALA A 768 -22.32 0.14 35.84
N GLN A 769 -22.97 0.59 34.76
CA GLN A 769 -22.78 0.00 33.43
C GLN A 769 -21.27 0.02 33.00
N PRO A 770 -20.65 -1.10 32.63
CA PRO A 770 -19.28 -1.09 32.16
C PRO A 770 -19.16 -0.40 30.79
N ARG A 771 -17.95 0.04 30.42
CA ARG A 771 -17.70 0.62 29.10
C ARG A 771 -17.75 -0.48 28.03
N VAL A 772 -18.20 -0.11 26.82
CA VAL A 772 -17.99 -0.95 25.64
C VAL A 772 -16.63 -0.59 25.02
N LEU A 773 -15.75 -1.56 24.86
CA LEU A 773 -14.41 -1.36 24.29
C LEU A 773 -14.39 -1.57 22.77
N ILE A 774 -15.19 -2.52 22.25
CA ILE A 774 -15.34 -2.72 20.81
C ILE A 774 -16.81 -2.89 20.46
N ILE A 775 -17.26 -2.11 19.48
CA ILE A 775 -18.54 -2.28 18.80
C ILE A 775 -18.25 -2.82 17.40
N ASN A 776 -18.81 -3.97 17.06
CA ASN A 776 -18.82 -4.46 15.69
C ASN A 776 -19.87 -3.72 14.86
N VAL A 777 -19.45 -3.33 13.65
CA VAL A 777 -20.32 -2.80 12.61
C VAL A 777 -20.13 -3.64 11.35
N PRO A 778 -21.17 -3.93 10.55
CA PRO A 778 -21.00 -4.69 9.32
C PRO A 778 -20.46 -3.81 8.20
N TYR A 779 -19.87 -4.41 7.18
CA TYR A 779 -19.78 -3.75 5.88
C TYR A 779 -21.16 -3.66 5.25
N VAL A 780 -21.46 -2.58 4.55
CA VAL A 780 -22.72 -2.31 3.87
C VAL A 780 -22.48 -1.71 2.48
N ASN A 781 -23.42 -1.96 1.57
CA ASN A 781 -23.43 -1.25 0.29
C ASN A 781 -24.14 0.10 0.48
N ALA A 782 -23.41 1.19 0.29
CA ALA A 782 -23.93 2.54 0.42
C ALA A 782 -23.20 3.49 -0.51
N ASN A 783 -23.80 4.66 -0.77
CA ASN A 783 -23.14 5.77 -1.44
C ASN A 783 -22.77 5.48 -2.91
N TYR A 784 -22.23 6.49 -3.57
CA TYR A 784 -21.58 6.36 -4.88
C TYR A 784 -20.50 7.41 -5.05
N SER A 785 -19.49 7.09 -5.85
CA SER A 785 -18.46 8.05 -6.26
C SER A 785 -18.55 8.34 -7.75
N THR A 786 -18.11 9.54 -8.12
CA THR A 786 -17.95 9.96 -9.52
C THR A 786 -16.56 10.53 -9.71
N THR A 787 -15.86 10.06 -10.75
CA THR A 787 -14.60 10.66 -11.19
C THR A 787 -14.67 10.98 -12.67
N SER A 788 -14.13 12.12 -13.07
CA SER A 788 -13.99 12.50 -14.47
C SER A 788 -12.72 13.31 -14.67
N GLY A 789 -12.16 13.24 -15.86
CA GLY A 789 -10.95 13.95 -16.21
C GLY A 789 -10.61 13.84 -17.69
N VAL A 790 -9.46 14.39 -18.03
CA VAL A 790 -8.90 14.37 -19.38
C VAL A 790 -7.49 13.79 -19.31
N ASP A 791 -7.23 12.78 -20.14
CA ASP A 791 -5.91 12.21 -20.37
C ASP A 791 -5.39 12.76 -21.71
N PHE A 792 -4.19 13.32 -21.70
CA PHE A 792 -3.45 13.75 -22.88
C PHE A 792 -2.19 12.92 -23.01
N ALA A 793 -1.90 12.41 -24.20
CA ALA A 793 -0.62 11.80 -24.54
C ALA A 793 -0.14 12.24 -25.92
N ALA A 794 1.16 12.45 -26.06
CA ALA A 794 1.76 12.72 -27.37
C ALA A 794 3.13 12.05 -27.45
N THR A 795 3.44 11.51 -28.63
CA THR A 795 4.74 10.90 -28.93
C THR A 795 5.24 11.45 -30.26
N ALA A 796 6.43 12.04 -30.24
CA ALA A 796 7.13 12.47 -31.43
C ALA A 796 8.42 11.65 -31.60
N LYS A 797 8.64 11.07 -32.78
CA LYS A 797 9.85 10.30 -33.17
C LYS A 797 10.48 10.95 -34.38
N VAL A 798 11.35 11.93 -34.16
CA VAL A 798 11.92 12.77 -35.23
C VAL A 798 13.32 12.28 -35.60
N PRO A 799 13.55 11.80 -36.82
CA PRO A 799 14.89 11.64 -37.34
C PRO A 799 15.49 13.04 -37.61
N VAL A 800 16.42 13.47 -36.76
CA VAL A 800 17.08 14.81 -36.87
C VAL A 800 18.13 14.77 -37.96
N THR A 801 18.93 13.68 -38.01
CA THR A 801 19.84 13.32 -39.08
C THR A 801 19.75 11.81 -39.31
N GLU A 802 20.55 11.26 -40.21
CA GLU A 802 20.65 9.80 -40.41
C GLU A 802 21.09 9.07 -39.13
N ASP A 803 21.95 9.69 -38.33
CA ASP A 803 22.51 9.12 -37.11
C ASP A 803 21.88 9.63 -35.83
N ILE A 804 21.04 10.68 -35.89
CA ILE A 804 20.44 11.27 -34.69
C ILE A 804 18.92 11.15 -34.72
N ARG A 805 18.38 10.45 -33.73
CA ARG A 805 16.92 10.34 -33.49
C ARG A 805 16.56 11.03 -32.19
N TRP A 806 15.55 11.88 -32.24
CA TRP A 806 14.93 12.48 -31.06
C TRP A 806 13.53 11.87 -30.86
N THR A 807 13.29 11.31 -29.68
CA THR A 807 11.99 10.82 -29.25
C THR A 807 11.54 11.65 -28.06
N SER A 808 10.37 12.27 -28.19
CA SER A 808 9.71 12.99 -27.09
C SER A 808 8.37 12.35 -26.79
N ARG A 809 8.14 12.04 -25.54
CA ARG A 809 6.87 11.45 -25.06
C ARG A 809 6.36 12.23 -23.87
N VAL A 810 5.11 12.67 -23.92
CA VAL A 810 4.44 13.37 -22.85
C VAL A 810 3.13 12.67 -22.52
N GLU A 811 2.84 12.51 -21.23
CA GLU A 811 1.57 12.05 -20.71
C GLU A 811 1.12 12.95 -19.57
N VAL A 812 -0.13 13.39 -19.61
CA VAL A 812 -0.73 14.26 -18.58
C VAL A 812 -2.16 13.81 -18.31
N THR A 813 -2.51 13.71 -17.04
CA THR A 813 -3.89 13.51 -16.58
C THR A 813 -4.34 14.73 -15.79
N HIS A 814 -5.51 15.27 -16.14
CA HIS A 814 -6.20 16.31 -15.37
C HIS A 814 -7.51 15.75 -14.82
N VAL A 815 -7.59 15.64 -13.48
CA VAL A 815 -8.79 15.19 -12.77
C VAL A 815 -9.73 16.39 -12.58
N LEU A 816 -10.82 16.41 -13.31
CA LEU A 816 -11.83 17.47 -13.26
C LEU A 816 -12.74 17.35 -12.04
N LYS A 817 -13.09 16.10 -11.68
CA LYS A 817 -13.96 15.78 -10.54
C LYS A 817 -13.54 14.47 -9.90
N TYR A 818 -13.55 14.45 -8.59
CA TYR A 818 -13.59 13.24 -7.81
C TYR A 818 -14.49 13.52 -6.61
N ASN A 819 -15.72 13.02 -6.65
CA ASN A 819 -16.75 13.29 -5.67
C ASN A 819 -17.26 12.00 -5.04
N LEU A 820 -17.49 12.01 -3.74
CA LEU A 820 -18.22 11.00 -2.99
C LEU A 820 -19.57 11.56 -2.59
N HIS A 821 -20.63 10.79 -2.86
CA HIS A 821 -22.00 11.15 -2.52
C HIS A 821 -22.48 10.26 -1.37
N THR A 822 -22.72 10.88 -0.21
CA THR A 822 -23.19 10.21 1.01
C THR A 822 -24.54 10.80 1.41
N GLY A 823 -25.62 10.07 1.11
CA GLY A 823 -26.97 10.63 1.27
C GLY A 823 -27.15 11.89 0.41
N THR A 824 -27.43 13.02 1.04
CA THR A 824 -27.57 14.35 0.39
C THR A 824 -26.25 15.13 0.28
N ALA A 825 -25.19 14.70 0.96
CA ALA A 825 -23.91 15.38 0.98
C ALA A 825 -23.04 15.01 -0.23
N VAL A 826 -22.29 15.97 -0.74
CA VAL A 826 -21.30 15.79 -1.80
C VAL A 826 -19.94 16.23 -1.30
N GLN A 827 -19.04 15.27 -1.15
CA GLN A 827 -17.66 15.50 -0.76
C GLN A 827 -16.77 15.57 -1.99
N LYS A 828 -15.95 16.62 -2.10
CA LYS A 828 -15.10 16.90 -3.28
C LYS A 828 -13.65 16.69 -2.94
N TYR A 829 -12.94 15.88 -3.73
CA TYR A 829 -11.58 15.46 -3.43
C TYR A 829 -10.52 15.84 -4.47
N ALA A 830 -10.90 16.18 -5.70
CA ALA A 830 -9.93 16.61 -6.71
C ALA A 830 -9.09 17.80 -6.20
N GLY A 831 -7.77 17.68 -6.25
CA GLY A 831 -6.84 18.67 -5.72
C GLY A 831 -6.75 18.72 -4.19
N THR A 832 -7.15 17.65 -3.45
CA THR A 832 -7.10 17.58 -1.98
C THR A 832 -6.38 16.35 -1.46
N LEU A 833 -6.07 16.31 -0.14
CA LEU A 833 -5.53 15.10 0.50
C LEU A 833 -6.51 13.93 0.62
N GLY A 834 -7.81 14.15 0.44
CA GLY A 834 -8.83 13.08 0.51
C GLY A 834 -8.92 12.25 -0.78
N PRO A 835 -9.78 11.23 -0.81
CA PRO A 835 -10.61 10.74 0.31
C PRO A 835 -9.79 9.91 1.31
N TYR A 836 -10.03 10.11 2.59
CA TYR A 836 -9.34 9.34 3.64
C TYR A 836 -9.92 7.93 3.79
N ASP A 837 -11.24 7.82 3.77
CA ASP A 837 -11.92 6.53 4.00
C ASP A 837 -11.82 5.56 2.81
N LEU A 838 -11.52 6.04 1.61
CA LEU A 838 -11.51 5.21 0.40
C LEU A 838 -10.10 4.91 -0.13
N SER A 839 -9.09 5.67 0.31
CA SER A 839 -7.75 5.60 -0.29
C SER A 839 -6.60 5.80 0.69
N SER A 840 -6.81 5.51 1.97
CA SER A 840 -5.78 5.67 3.02
C SER A 840 -5.18 7.09 3.08
N GLY A 841 -5.95 8.12 2.71
CA GLY A 841 -5.53 9.51 2.79
C GLY A 841 -4.33 9.91 1.94
N ASN A 842 -4.09 9.23 0.82
CA ASN A 842 -2.93 9.47 -0.05
C ASN A 842 -3.02 10.72 -0.92
N GLY A 843 -4.19 11.37 -0.93
CA GLY A 843 -4.44 12.57 -1.74
C GLY A 843 -4.79 12.27 -3.21
N THR A 844 -5.42 13.27 -3.83
CA THR A 844 -5.87 13.24 -5.22
C THR A 844 -5.38 14.51 -5.92
N PRO A 845 -4.13 14.57 -6.39
CA PRO A 845 -3.69 15.72 -7.18
C PRO A 845 -4.57 15.86 -8.43
N ASP A 846 -4.96 17.09 -8.76
CA ASP A 846 -5.77 17.37 -9.95
C ASP A 846 -4.96 17.31 -11.25
N TRP A 847 -3.65 17.52 -11.18
CA TRP A 847 -2.72 17.38 -12.30
C TRP A 847 -1.60 16.42 -11.98
N LYS A 848 -1.33 15.48 -12.87
CA LYS A 848 -0.15 14.60 -12.83
C LYS A 848 0.33 14.31 -14.25
N GLY A 849 1.64 14.27 -14.45
CA GLY A 849 2.18 13.98 -15.77
C GLY A 849 3.67 13.66 -15.77
N ASN A 850 4.13 13.21 -16.91
CA ASN A 850 5.56 13.00 -17.20
C ASN A 850 5.88 13.48 -18.61
N TRP A 851 7.12 13.88 -18.81
CA TRP A 851 7.67 14.27 -20.11
C TRP A 851 9.06 13.70 -20.26
N GLN A 852 9.19 12.71 -21.13
CA GLN A 852 10.45 12.05 -21.45
C GLN A 852 10.99 12.54 -22.79
N ASN A 853 12.25 12.90 -22.84
CA ASN A 853 12.98 13.24 -24.05
C ASN A 853 14.21 12.34 -24.15
N THR A 854 14.35 11.66 -25.27
CA THR A 854 15.44 10.71 -25.54
C THR A 854 16.11 11.10 -26.85
N VAL A 855 17.41 11.28 -26.82
CA VAL A 855 18.25 11.48 -28.02
C VAL A 855 19.15 10.26 -28.16
N SER A 856 19.06 9.60 -29.31
CA SER A 856 19.93 8.49 -29.70
C SER A 856 20.91 8.94 -30.79
N PHE A 857 22.19 8.61 -30.61
CA PHE A 857 23.27 8.88 -31.56
C PHE A 857 23.75 7.55 -32.16
N GLY A 858 23.28 7.25 -33.35
CA GLY A 858 23.36 5.92 -33.93
C GLY A 858 22.69 4.90 -33.00
N ASP A 859 23.28 3.71 -32.96
CA ASP A 859 22.84 2.64 -32.03
C ASP A 859 23.73 2.58 -30.76
N ARG A 860 24.75 3.48 -30.65
CA ARG A 860 25.75 3.40 -29.59
C ARG A 860 25.47 4.23 -28.36
N TYR A 861 24.88 5.42 -28.50
CA TYR A 861 24.72 6.31 -27.37
C TYR A 861 23.27 6.76 -27.25
N THR A 862 22.75 6.77 -26.03
CA THR A 862 21.44 7.31 -25.73
C THR A 862 21.51 8.21 -24.50
N LEU A 863 20.92 9.40 -24.61
CA LEU A 863 20.73 10.33 -23.50
C LEU A 863 19.23 10.58 -23.34
N SER A 864 18.71 10.41 -22.15
CA SER A 864 17.29 10.59 -21.85
C SER A 864 17.10 11.44 -20.59
N ALA A 865 16.19 12.40 -20.65
CA ALA A 865 15.75 13.19 -19.53
C ALA A 865 14.23 12.99 -19.34
N THR A 866 13.81 12.68 -18.13
CA THR A 866 12.38 12.52 -17.79
C THR A 866 11.99 13.47 -16.67
N ALA A 867 11.05 14.37 -16.94
CA ALA A 867 10.44 15.23 -15.94
C ALA A 867 9.12 14.62 -15.45
N TYR A 868 8.94 14.55 -14.13
CA TYR A 868 7.71 14.12 -13.47
C TYR A 868 7.08 15.30 -12.76
N TYR A 869 5.79 15.50 -12.97
CA TYR A 869 5.01 16.60 -12.40
C TYR A 869 3.85 16.10 -11.54
N VAL A 870 3.70 16.67 -10.36
CA VAL A 870 2.52 16.52 -9.49
C VAL A 870 2.01 17.90 -9.13
N GLY A 871 0.72 18.15 -9.36
CA GLY A 871 0.06 19.42 -9.08
C GLY A 871 -0.01 19.72 -7.57
N LYS A 872 -0.36 20.97 -7.25
CA LYS A 872 -0.58 21.40 -5.87
C LYS A 872 -1.80 20.67 -5.26
N ILE A 873 -1.77 20.44 -3.94
CA ILE A 873 -2.81 19.72 -3.20
C ILE A 873 -3.23 20.57 -2.00
N LYS A 874 -4.53 20.72 -1.75
CA LYS A 874 -5.04 21.29 -0.51
C LYS A 874 -4.86 20.30 0.63
N SER A 875 -4.34 20.76 1.75
CA SER A 875 -4.03 19.90 2.92
C SER A 875 -5.27 19.40 3.65
N VAL A 876 -6.43 19.95 3.39
CA VAL A 876 -7.71 19.56 4.00
C VAL A 876 -8.71 19.22 2.91
N ALA A 877 -9.36 18.07 3.05
CA ALA A 877 -10.44 17.61 2.18
C ALA A 877 -11.81 17.86 2.80
N SER A 878 -12.88 17.79 2.01
CA SER A 878 -14.24 18.08 2.44
C SER A 878 -14.84 17.05 3.41
N ASP A 879 -14.30 15.83 3.48
CA ASP A 879 -14.64 14.83 4.49
C ASP A 879 -14.02 15.09 5.85
N GLN A 880 -12.99 15.93 5.91
CA GLN A 880 -12.40 16.40 7.16
C GLN A 880 -13.09 17.66 7.67
N ARG A 881 -13.35 18.62 6.78
CA ARG A 881 -14.02 19.90 7.08
C ARG A 881 -14.82 20.36 5.87
N ALA A 882 -16.11 20.58 6.07
CA ALA A 882 -17.01 21.02 5.01
C ALA A 882 -16.59 22.37 4.37
N ASP A 883 -16.02 23.28 5.16
CA ASP A 883 -15.51 24.58 4.71
C ASP A 883 -14.10 24.49 4.08
N MET A 884 -13.48 23.32 4.14
CA MET A 884 -12.11 23.06 3.68
C MET A 884 -11.06 24.01 4.30
N SER A 885 -11.35 24.62 5.44
CA SER A 885 -10.40 25.49 6.14
C SER A 885 -9.33 24.66 6.85
N CYS A 886 -8.07 25.08 6.79
CA CYS A 886 -6.97 24.39 7.44
C CYS A 886 -6.33 25.18 8.61
N VAL A 887 -6.85 26.35 8.92
CA VAL A 887 -6.24 27.29 9.86
C VAL A 887 -6.29 26.79 11.30
N THR A 888 -7.29 25.99 11.66
CA THR A 888 -7.52 25.50 13.02
C THR A 888 -7.09 24.05 13.25
N GLY A 889 -6.39 23.46 12.31
CA GLY A 889 -5.84 22.12 12.45
C GLY A 889 -6.52 21.07 11.60
N ASN A 890 -5.76 20.04 11.29
CA ASN A 890 -6.26 18.83 10.69
C ASN A 890 -6.77 17.90 11.78
N GLN A 891 -8.06 17.75 11.91
CA GLN A 891 -8.68 16.91 12.93
C GLN A 891 -8.73 15.42 12.57
N TYR A 892 -8.40 15.08 11.34
CA TYR A 892 -8.65 13.75 10.86
C TYR A 892 -7.73 12.71 11.49
N ASN A 893 -6.45 12.97 11.56
CA ASN A 893 -5.51 11.88 11.83
C ASN A 893 -4.84 11.91 13.21
N THR A 894 -4.81 13.01 13.87
CA THR A 894 -4.00 13.20 15.06
C THR A 894 -4.70 14.00 16.16
N GLY A 895 -6.00 14.13 16.05
CA GLY A 895 -6.78 14.79 17.08
C GLY A 895 -6.22 16.16 17.46
N ASN A 896 -6.18 17.13 16.52
CA ASN A 896 -5.82 18.52 16.73
C ASN A 896 -4.41 18.98 16.31
N GLN A 897 -3.74 18.33 15.38
CA GLN A 897 -2.53 18.94 14.84
C GLN A 897 -2.90 20.19 14.02
N ALA A 898 -2.58 21.34 14.54
CA ALA A 898 -2.69 22.59 13.79
C ALA A 898 -1.65 22.60 12.67
N MET A 899 -2.05 23.05 11.49
CA MET A 899 -1.11 23.37 10.41
C MET A 899 -0.99 24.89 10.35
N GLY A 900 0.19 25.46 10.30
CA GLY A 900 0.34 26.87 9.99
C GLY A 900 -0.32 27.20 8.65
N ALA A 901 -0.89 28.39 8.48
CA ALA A 901 -1.58 28.80 7.24
C ALA A 901 -0.71 28.63 5.98
N LYS A 902 0.60 28.68 6.12
CA LYS A 902 1.59 28.43 5.07
C LYS A 902 1.47 27.05 4.43
N PHE A 903 1.00 26.05 5.16
CA PHE A 903 0.91 24.66 4.75
C PHE A 903 -0.51 24.21 4.37
N CYS A 904 -1.45 25.13 4.26
CA CYS A 904 -2.80 24.86 3.76
C CYS A 904 -2.81 24.34 2.32
N ASN A 905 -1.77 24.64 1.56
CA ASN A 905 -1.54 24.08 0.24
C ASN A 905 -0.16 23.43 0.21
N ILE A 906 -0.13 22.16 -0.11
CA ILE A 906 1.07 21.43 -0.47
C ILE A 906 1.46 21.90 -1.86
N LYS A 907 2.69 22.37 -2.04
CA LYS A 907 3.17 22.91 -3.30
C LYS A 907 3.23 21.81 -4.38
N GLN A 908 3.20 22.24 -5.63
CA GLN A 908 3.52 21.36 -6.75
C GLN A 908 4.93 20.78 -6.61
N PHE A 909 5.15 19.61 -7.18
CA PHE A 909 6.44 18.95 -7.17
C PHE A 909 6.85 18.57 -8.59
N ILE A 910 8.10 18.90 -8.94
CA ILE A 910 8.71 18.53 -10.22
C ILE A 910 10.06 17.92 -9.92
N ASN A 911 10.29 16.70 -10.35
CA ASN A 911 11.63 16.12 -10.36
C ASN A 911 12.04 15.71 -11.77
N VAL A 912 13.33 15.77 -12.04
CA VAL A 912 13.92 15.42 -13.34
C VAL A 912 14.98 14.34 -13.13
N ASP A 913 14.81 13.25 -13.86
CA ASP A 913 15.78 12.14 -13.91
C ASP A 913 16.55 12.19 -15.23
N LEU A 914 17.84 11.93 -15.17
CA LEU A 914 18.74 11.85 -16.33
C LEU A 914 19.30 10.44 -16.43
N ASN A 915 19.22 9.84 -17.63
CA ASN A 915 19.75 8.52 -17.92
C ASN A 915 20.63 8.58 -19.17
N ALA A 916 21.80 7.96 -19.11
CA ALA A 916 22.71 7.85 -20.25
C ALA A 916 23.13 6.40 -20.44
N THR A 917 23.19 5.94 -21.69
CA THR A 917 23.70 4.62 -22.03
C THR A 917 24.76 4.74 -23.13
N ALA A 918 25.78 3.87 -23.05
CA ALA A 918 26.81 3.78 -24.06
C ALA A 918 27.12 2.32 -24.39
N GLU A 919 27.04 1.95 -25.64
CA GLU A 919 27.50 0.65 -26.13
C GLU A 919 29.01 0.70 -26.36
N ILE A 920 29.74 0.02 -25.47
CA ILE A 920 31.24 0.03 -25.51
C ILE A 920 31.76 -0.89 -26.60
N ARG A 921 31.04 -2.02 -26.79
CA ARG A 921 31.23 -2.95 -27.90
C ARG A 921 29.91 -3.67 -28.16
N GLU A 922 29.80 -4.31 -29.31
CA GLU A 922 28.59 -5.08 -29.62
C GLU A 922 28.21 -6.02 -28.48
N GLY A 923 26.98 -5.91 -28.05
CA GLY A 923 26.42 -6.68 -26.94
C GLY A 923 26.89 -6.29 -25.53
N LEU A 924 27.65 -5.19 -25.35
CA LEU A 924 28.07 -4.70 -24.03
C LEU A 924 27.76 -3.21 -23.87
N GLN A 925 26.84 -2.87 -23.00
CA GLN A 925 26.45 -1.51 -22.64
C GLN A 925 26.86 -1.16 -21.21
N VAL A 926 27.28 0.09 -21.01
CA VAL A 926 27.33 0.74 -19.69
C VAL A 926 26.22 1.78 -19.61
N PHE A 927 25.69 1.98 -18.43
CA PHE A 927 24.68 3.01 -18.22
C PHE A 927 24.86 3.71 -16.87
N GLY A 928 24.42 4.97 -16.82
CA GLY A 928 24.34 5.77 -15.63
C GLY A 928 23.00 6.47 -15.53
N ASN A 929 22.45 6.55 -14.34
CA ASN A 929 21.20 7.26 -14.04
C ASN A 929 21.41 8.19 -12.85
N VAL A 930 20.95 9.43 -12.99
CA VAL A 930 20.86 10.41 -11.90
C VAL A 930 19.38 10.71 -11.69
N GLY A 931 18.81 10.16 -10.63
CA GLY A 931 17.43 10.46 -10.21
C GLY A 931 17.37 11.77 -9.45
N ASN A 932 16.33 12.57 -9.69
CA ASN A 932 16.12 13.88 -9.08
C ASN A 932 17.39 14.76 -9.17
N ILE A 933 17.85 15.02 -10.40
CA ILE A 933 19.16 15.67 -10.68
C ILE A 933 19.32 17.02 -9.97
N PHE A 934 18.23 17.76 -9.75
CA PHE A 934 18.25 19.07 -9.09
C PHE A 934 18.12 18.97 -7.56
N ASP A 935 18.03 17.74 -6.98
CA ASP A 935 17.77 17.47 -5.57
C ASP A 935 16.53 18.24 -5.05
N GLU A 936 15.49 18.31 -5.89
CA GLU A 936 14.24 18.98 -5.51
C GLU A 936 13.64 18.29 -4.28
N LYS A 937 13.32 19.08 -3.28
CA LYS A 937 12.84 18.57 -1.99
C LYS A 937 11.34 18.32 -2.02
N ALA A 938 10.90 17.26 -1.35
CA ALA A 938 9.48 16.99 -1.18
C ALA A 938 8.78 18.18 -0.52
N PRO A 939 7.63 18.65 -1.04
CA PRO A 939 6.83 19.65 -0.39
C PRO A 939 6.38 19.21 1.00
N ILE A 940 6.37 20.14 1.95
CA ILE A 940 5.93 19.87 3.32
C ILE A 940 4.42 19.71 3.35
N ALA A 941 3.96 18.63 3.97
CA ALA A 941 2.56 18.23 4.08
C ALA A 941 2.25 17.75 5.52
N PRO A 942 2.09 18.66 6.51
CA PRO A 942 1.95 18.28 7.92
C PRO A 942 0.74 17.40 8.23
N GLY A 943 -0.30 17.46 7.39
CA GLY A 943 -1.51 16.65 7.53
C GLY A 943 -1.50 15.34 6.75
N ALA A 944 -0.39 14.99 6.11
CA ALA A 944 -0.33 13.74 5.34
C ALA A 944 -0.44 12.51 6.25
N TYR A 945 -1.25 11.58 5.82
CA TYR A 945 -1.42 10.25 6.41
C TYR A 945 -0.32 9.30 5.93
N ALA A 946 -0.24 8.15 6.56
CA ALA A 946 0.49 7.00 6.05
C ALA A 946 2.00 7.02 6.21
N SER A 947 2.45 7.19 7.42
CA SER A 947 3.80 6.78 7.84
C SER A 947 4.79 7.88 8.11
N ALA A 948 4.60 9.07 7.59
CA ALA A 948 5.65 10.04 7.74
C ALA A 948 5.06 11.39 8.14
N PRO A 949 5.53 11.96 9.24
CA PRO A 949 5.16 13.33 9.56
C PRO A 949 5.72 14.26 8.49
N ASN A 950 4.94 15.26 8.13
CA ASN A 950 5.35 16.40 7.30
C ASN A 950 5.52 16.16 5.80
N PHE A 951 5.19 14.99 5.24
CA PHE A 951 5.31 14.78 3.79
C PHE A 951 4.34 13.71 3.23
N LEU A 952 4.14 13.74 1.92
CA LEU A 952 3.26 12.84 1.18
C LEU A 952 4.10 11.80 0.41
N THR A 953 4.20 10.58 0.95
CA THR A 953 5.05 9.52 0.39
C THR A 953 4.59 9.05 -0.98
N THR A 954 3.28 9.06 -1.25
CA THR A 954 2.73 8.52 -2.50
C THR A 954 3.19 9.32 -3.72
N PHE A 955 3.20 10.64 -3.66
CA PHE A 955 3.44 11.48 -4.82
C PHE A 955 4.79 12.21 -4.80
N HIS A 956 5.41 12.37 -3.63
CA HIS A 956 6.63 13.16 -3.48
C HIS A 956 7.84 12.33 -3.05
N TYR A 957 7.80 11.02 -3.30
CA TYR A 957 8.81 10.08 -2.81
C TYR A 957 10.23 10.40 -3.29
N ALA A 958 10.40 10.78 -4.57
CA ALA A 958 11.70 11.16 -5.12
C ALA A 958 12.35 12.34 -4.36
N GLY A 959 11.54 13.32 -3.93
CA GLY A 959 12.02 14.46 -3.15
C GLY A 959 12.40 14.13 -1.70
N LEU A 960 11.90 13.00 -1.18
CA LEU A 960 12.29 12.47 0.14
C LEU A 960 13.60 11.69 0.09
N ILE A 961 13.77 10.88 -0.95
CA ILE A 961 15.02 10.15 -1.17
C ILE A 961 16.13 11.13 -1.53
N GLY A 962 15.80 12.20 -2.27
CA GLY A 962 16.74 13.18 -2.80
C GLY A 962 17.42 12.70 -4.09
N ARG A 963 18.52 13.35 -4.47
CA ARG A 963 19.27 12.95 -5.66
C ARG A 963 19.92 11.58 -5.45
N THR A 964 19.78 10.71 -6.46
CA THR A 964 20.35 9.36 -6.46
C THR A 964 21.24 9.16 -7.66
N PHE A 965 22.26 8.32 -7.49
CA PHE A 965 23.17 7.92 -8.55
C PHE A 965 23.11 6.41 -8.70
N LYS A 966 22.91 5.94 -9.92
CA LYS A 966 22.97 4.51 -10.25
C LYS A 966 23.90 4.32 -11.44
N MET A 967 24.71 3.28 -11.43
CA MET A 967 25.53 2.87 -12.56
C MET A 967 25.48 1.37 -12.75
N GLY A 968 25.65 0.93 -13.96
CA GLY A 968 25.63 -0.50 -14.23
C GLY A 968 26.10 -0.87 -15.62
N VAL A 969 26.13 -2.17 -15.83
CA VAL A 969 26.49 -2.79 -17.10
C VAL A 969 25.35 -3.71 -17.56
N ARG A 970 25.18 -3.83 -18.87
CA ARG A 970 24.31 -4.82 -19.52
C ARG A 970 25.10 -5.54 -20.58
N PHE A 971 24.87 -6.81 -20.73
CA PHE A 971 25.46 -7.60 -21.81
C PHE A 971 24.39 -8.51 -22.45
N GLN A 972 24.55 -8.77 -23.73
CA GLN A 972 23.69 -9.68 -24.48
C GLN A 972 24.53 -10.33 -25.59
N TYR A 973 24.61 -11.66 -25.58
CA TYR A 973 25.35 -12.49 -26.55
C TYR A 973 24.49 -13.64 -27.05
#